data_05e6d9b36a61ec7b702c48c0ce336984
#
_entry.id   05e6d9b36a61ec7b702c48c0ce336984
#
_cell.length_a   1.000
_cell.length_b   1.000
_cell.length_c   1.000
_cell.angle_alpha   90.00
_cell.angle_beta   90.00
_cell.angle_gamma   90.00
#
_symmetry.space_group_name_H-M   'P 1'
#
loop_
_entity.id
_entity.type
_entity.pdbx_description
1 polymer ?
#
loop_
_entity_poly.entity_id
_entity_poly.type
_entity_poly.pdbx_seq_one_letter_code
_entity_poly.pdbx_strand_id
1 'polypeptide(L)'
;MKNQTRLFITMSPEDGNDTKLTYNTGNITAIIAPGKNLKITGTDSFFLYNDELMLLDYGTKDSGNMERSGRSLKLTLCQPLVWLPGHYRLLLHYHDEDVICFDITLDEHATLTAGEPRHCPYLSLEHLLAQQATTHTNMWQMLSSRPGMRQFKQQVIKRARLAALNKFRSQLVSVPDVESNNNYLVYTQGYGMISQALLLFRSVCNMGRDFKWVDCSKLYDPTNNNPYEKLHELFADETSSDNCLHLELPTGTKYIYCLTHISALLDNGGKQILKKLRYHWSAVIITGTQSEIDTLMEQNPSLRDQFPAENHITIEPFTAAEIIHWMLFRTVRRYHLYFSPAAVDRICHLLIEAHQRGTISQWTLDDIDCYLEQYVKPHYCQRFTSKIQSGTIGMTDIEVLPEDIDEKPLFEQMSTYDSTLEELNAMVGLTDIKQSLTTIANNMHLFIERQQLGLHTSGKTPHHAIFMGNPGTGKTTVARLLGKIYHSLGLLSKGEVISVDRTRIVGRYIGETEENMKQILLEARGNVLFIDEAYTLYSNSDCNDFGRRAVECLLNVLTQKNPDMLIIFAGYQEEMDKLMSMNPGLVGRFPYKFLFKDYNVDELMQIAQTLLAKDEYQLTPEAADLLRQAICEVIAQKSKNFGNARWIEQFVSNGIIPALANRLATTSHPFTREVYQRIEVSDIQRAYEQFNPKTIELKPRRQVGFSA
;
A
#
# COMPACT_ATOMS: atom_id res chain seq x y z
N MET A 1 26.44 -49.75 -20.62
CA MET A 1 25.86 -48.82 -19.65
C MET A 1 25.37 -47.61 -20.41
N LYS A 2 24.06 -47.39 -20.42
CA LYS A 2 23.42 -46.25 -21.11
C LYS A 2 23.95 -44.93 -20.54
N ASN A 3 24.47 -44.04 -21.38
CA ASN A 3 24.87 -42.70 -21.00
C ASN A 3 23.62 -41.92 -20.56
N GLN A 4 23.30 -41.95 -19.31
CA GLN A 4 22.23 -41.11 -18.74
C GLN A 4 22.87 -39.75 -18.44
N THR A 5 22.27 -38.70 -18.95
CA THR A 5 22.54 -37.31 -18.56
C THR A 5 22.12 -37.17 -17.09
N ARG A 6 23.04 -36.81 -16.22
CA ARG A 6 22.78 -36.60 -14.79
C ARG A 6 23.26 -35.22 -14.42
N LEU A 7 22.43 -34.51 -13.66
CA LEU A 7 22.81 -33.24 -13.06
C LEU A 7 23.52 -33.53 -11.73
N PHE A 8 24.77 -33.08 -11.61
CA PHE A 8 25.49 -33.08 -10.35
C PHE A 8 25.58 -31.62 -9.88
N ILE A 9 24.96 -31.32 -8.77
CA ILE A 9 25.00 -30.00 -8.15
C ILE A 9 25.99 -30.10 -7.00
N THR A 10 27.14 -29.44 -7.15
CA THR A 10 28.10 -29.32 -6.05
C THR A 10 27.90 -27.96 -5.40
N MET A 11 27.37 -27.94 -4.20
CA MET A 11 27.44 -26.80 -3.32
C MET A 11 28.85 -26.77 -2.73
N SER A 12 29.55 -25.66 -2.83
CA SER A 12 30.77 -25.45 -2.08
C SER A 12 30.38 -25.11 -0.64
N PRO A 13 30.62 -26.00 0.34
CA PRO A 13 30.41 -25.61 1.72
C PRO A 13 31.58 -24.69 2.11
N GLU A 14 31.27 -23.47 2.45
CA GLU A 14 32.17 -22.75 3.34
C GLU A 14 31.89 -23.24 4.76
N ASP A 15 32.85 -23.95 5.27
CA ASP A 15 33.12 -24.36 6.65
C ASP A 15 31.96 -24.63 7.60
N GLY A 16 31.98 -25.93 7.99
CA GLY A 16 31.10 -26.51 8.98
C GLY A 16 30.93 -25.72 10.26
N ASN A 17 29.68 -25.53 10.59
CA ASN A 17 29.20 -25.69 11.96
C ASN A 17 27.74 -26.10 11.94
N ASP A 18 27.48 -27.19 12.64
CA ASP A 18 26.17 -27.80 12.83
C ASP A 18 25.13 -26.85 13.41
N THR A 19 23.88 -27.08 12.97
CA THR A 19 22.65 -26.73 13.65
C THR A 19 22.17 -25.29 13.57
N LYS A 20 21.78 -24.84 12.37
CA LYS A 20 20.63 -23.95 12.12
C LYS A 20 20.55 -23.76 10.61
N LEU A 21 19.31 -23.64 10.06
CA LEU A 21 19.05 -23.29 8.67
C LEU A 21 19.94 -22.10 8.26
N THR A 22 21.13 -22.36 7.74
CA THR A 22 21.96 -21.37 7.10
C THR A 22 21.53 -21.34 5.66
N TYR A 23 21.02 -20.18 5.22
CA TYR A 23 20.72 -19.95 3.82
C TYR A 23 22.04 -20.03 3.05
N ASN A 24 22.17 -21.07 2.23
CA ASN A 24 23.42 -21.38 1.57
C ASN A 24 23.68 -20.34 0.46
N THR A 25 24.68 -19.49 0.63
CA THR A 25 25.23 -18.64 -0.42
C THR A 25 26.31 -19.40 -1.14
N GLY A 26 25.95 -20.17 -2.15
CA GLY A 26 26.96 -20.96 -2.88
C GLY A 26 26.89 -20.69 -4.38
N ASN A 27 28.03 -20.64 -5.04
CA ASN A 27 28.12 -20.83 -6.47
C ASN A 27 27.78 -22.30 -6.78
N ILE A 28 26.69 -22.54 -7.49
CA ILE A 28 26.40 -23.86 -7.98
C ILE A 28 27.15 -24.08 -9.28
N THR A 29 27.98 -25.11 -9.27
CA THR A 29 28.50 -25.68 -10.49
C THR A 29 27.70 -26.94 -10.83
N ALA A 30 26.84 -26.84 -11.84
CA ALA A 30 26.08 -27.98 -12.33
C ALA A 30 26.92 -28.70 -13.39
N ILE A 31 27.19 -30.00 -13.17
CA ILE A 31 27.88 -30.84 -14.13
C ILE A 31 26.84 -31.72 -14.83
N ILE A 32 26.59 -31.43 -16.11
CA ILE A 32 25.71 -32.22 -16.94
C ILE A 32 26.57 -33.19 -17.76
N ALA A 33 26.38 -34.48 -17.59
CA ALA A 33 27.05 -35.48 -18.38
C ALA A 33 26.34 -35.66 -19.74
N PRO A 34 26.90 -35.14 -20.85
CA PRO A 34 26.27 -35.20 -22.16
C PRO A 34 26.42 -36.57 -22.83
N GLY A 35 25.52 -36.88 -23.77
CA GLY A 35 25.69 -37.95 -24.72
C GLY A 35 26.93 -37.75 -25.62
N LYS A 36 27.29 -38.80 -26.38
CA LYS A 36 28.58 -38.89 -27.08
C LYS A 36 29.02 -37.75 -28.00
N ASN A 37 28.14 -36.80 -28.41
CA ASN A 37 28.42 -35.85 -29.49
C ASN A 37 28.04 -34.38 -29.18
N LEU A 38 28.08 -33.93 -27.95
CA LEU A 38 27.66 -32.56 -27.62
C LEU A 38 28.73 -31.54 -28.09
N LYS A 39 28.43 -30.80 -29.17
CA LYS A 39 29.14 -29.57 -29.51
C LYS A 39 28.36 -28.41 -28.94
N ILE A 40 28.95 -27.63 -28.04
CA ILE A 40 28.35 -26.41 -27.52
C ILE A 40 28.49 -25.30 -28.54
N THR A 41 27.41 -24.65 -28.93
CA THR A 41 27.36 -23.51 -29.84
C THR A 41 27.25 -22.19 -29.05
N GLY A 42 27.46 -21.05 -29.70
CA GLY A 42 27.34 -19.73 -29.05
C GLY A 42 25.94 -19.41 -28.53
N THR A 43 24.92 -20.07 -29.08
CA THR A 43 23.51 -19.90 -28.72
C THR A 43 23.08 -20.74 -27.53
N ASP A 44 23.90 -21.70 -27.09
CA ASP A 44 23.57 -22.56 -25.97
C ASP A 44 23.53 -21.74 -24.66
N SER A 45 22.49 -21.96 -23.86
CA SER A 45 22.20 -21.17 -22.68
C SER A 45 21.53 -21.99 -21.58
N PHE A 46 21.62 -21.53 -20.34
CA PHE A 46 20.84 -22.06 -19.23
C PHE A 46 20.06 -20.97 -18.53
N PHE A 47 18.92 -21.35 -17.92
CA PHE A 47 18.03 -20.47 -17.19
C PHE A 47 17.59 -21.17 -15.91
N LEU A 48 17.66 -20.47 -14.77
CA LEU A 48 17.23 -20.97 -13.47
C LEU A 48 16.04 -20.16 -13.00
N TYR A 49 14.92 -20.83 -12.79
CA TYR A 49 13.67 -20.23 -12.31
C TYR A 49 13.27 -20.83 -10.95
N ASN A 50 12.57 -20.03 -10.14
CA ASN A 50 11.81 -20.52 -8.99
C ASN A 50 10.36 -20.89 -9.38
N ASP A 51 9.56 -21.34 -8.43
CA ASP A 51 8.14 -21.68 -8.64
C ASP A 51 7.27 -20.49 -9.08
N GLU A 52 7.68 -19.26 -8.71
CA GLU A 52 6.99 -18.03 -9.07
C GLU A 52 7.30 -17.56 -10.49
N LEU A 53 7.99 -18.37 -11.29
CA LEU A 53 8.49 -18.00 -12.63
C LEU A 53 9.45 -16.80 -12.59
N MET A 54 10.08 -16.56 -11.46
CA MET A 54 11.13 -15.56 -11.34
C MET A 54 12.45 -16.15 -11.84
N LEU A 55 13.08 -15.49 -12.82
CA LEU A 55 14.39 -15.84 -13.32
C LEU A 55 15.45 -15.41 -12.29
N LEU A 56 16.08 -16.38 -11.68
CA LEU A 56 17.08 -16.15 -10.64
C LEU A 56 18.49 -15.97 -11.23
N ASP A 57 18.80 -16.77 -12.26
CA ASP A 57 20.07 -16.66 -12.96
C ASP A 57 20.00 -17.24 -14.38
N TYR A 58 20.90 -16.80 -15.24
CA TYR A 58 21.05 -17.32 -16.59
C TYR A 58 22.50 -17.14 -17.06
N GLY A 59 22.92 -18.01 -17.96
CA GLY A 59 24.25 -17.91 -18.56
C GLY A 59 24.25 -18.48 -19.98
N THR A 60 25.24 -18.01 -20.75
CA THR A 60 25.49 -18.46 -22.12
C THR A 60 26.95 -18.92 -22.24
N LYS A 61 27.27 -19.63 -23.29
CA LYS A 61 28.65 -19.96 -23.60
C LYS A 61 29.50 -18.70 -23.77
N ASP A 62 28.98 -17.70 -24.47
CA ASP A 62 29.70 -16.45 -24.76
C ASP A 62 29.95 -15.60 -23.50
N SER A 63 29.11 -15.76 -22.45
CA SER A 63 29.32 -15.12 -21.14
C SER A 63 30.39 -15.81 -20.27
N GLY A 64 30.90 -16.95 -20.70
CA GLY A 64 31.86 -17.74 -19.92
C GLY A 64 31.27 -18.57 -18.79
N ASN A 65 29.93 -18.52 -18.65
CA ASN A 65 29.22 -19.21 -17.56
C ASN A 65 28.83 -20.66 -17.93
N MET A 66 29.13 -21.07 -19.16
CA MET A 66 28.81 -22.38 -19.69
C MET A 66 30.08 -22.94 -20.37
N GLU A 67 30.75 -23.89 -19.74
CA GLU A 67 32.03 -24.43 -20.22
C GLU A 67 31.92 -25.96 -20.41
N ARG A 68 32.65 -26.43 -21.43
CA ARG A 68 32.79 -27.86 -21.63
C ARG A 68 34.05 -28.34 -20.87
N SER A 69 33.87 -29.29 -19.96
CA SER A 69 34.95 -29.98 -19.27
C SER A 69 34.95 -31.47 -19.65
N GLY A 70 35.75 -31.85 -20.64
CA GLY A 70 35.81 -33.21 -21.15
C GLY A 70 34.47 -33.68 -21.75
N ARG A 71 33.78 -34.63 -21.06
CA ARG A 71 32.45 -35.15 -21.43
C ARG A 71 31.31 -34.48 -20.68
N SER A 72 31.63 -33.53 -19.80
CA SER A 72 30.67 -32.83 -18.96
C SER A 72 30.51 -31.39 -19.37
N LEU A 73 29.35 -30.83 -19.09
CA LEU A 73 29.06 -29.43 -19.21
C LEU A 73 29.05 -28.80 -17.82
N LYS A 74 29.88 -27.79 -17.62
CA LYS A 74 29.94 -27.03 -16.38
C LYS A 74 29.13 -25.77 -16.55
N LEU A 75 28.13 -25.55 -15.69
CA LEU A 75 27.34 -24.34 -15.59
C LEU A 75 27.77 -23.62 -14.33
N THR A 76 28.14 -22.35 -14.47
CA THR A 76 28.52 -21.52 -13.35
C THR A 76 27.51 -20.39 -13.23
N LEU A 77 26.91 -20.22 -12.05
CA LEU A 77 26.01 -19.12 -11.80
C LEU A 77 26.75 -17.78 -11.93
N CYS A 78 26.07 -16.78 -12.49
CA CYS A 78 26.64 -15.45 -12.71
C CYS A 78 26.89 -14.70 -11.41
N GLN A 79 26.17 -15.09 -10.35
CA GLN A 79 26.26 -14.47 -9.03
C GLN A 79 25.91 -15.51 -7.95
N PRO A 80 26.40 -15.32 -6.71
CA PRO A 80 25.97 -16.14 -5.58
C PRO A 80 24.46 -16.08 -5.44
N LEU A 81 23.83 -17.25 -5.39
CA LEU A 81 22.38 -17.38 -5.20
C LEU A 81 22.10 -17.81 -3.78
N VAL A 82 21.12 -17.13 -3.16
CA VAL A 82 20.55 -17.59 -1.89
C VAL A 82 19.50 -18.64 -2.19
N TRP A 83 19.74 -19.85 -1.71
CA TRP A 83 18.83 -20.97 -1.86
C TRP A 83 17.86 -20.98 -0.68
N LEU A 84 16.59 -20.72 -0.95
CA LEU A 84 15.50 -20.83 0.01
C LEU A 84 14.78 -22.15 -0.17
N PRO A 85 14.19 -22.75 0.88
CA PRO A 85 13.36 -23.94 0.72
C PRO A 85 12.29 -23.72 -0.35
N GLY A 86 12.16 -24.66 -1.29
CA GLY A 86 11.22 -24.54 -2.40
C GLY A 86 11.64 -25.35 -3.62
N HIS A 87 10.92 -25.10 -4.73
CA HIS A 87 11.17 -25.78 -5.99
C HIS A 87 11.78 -24.82 -7.00
N TYR A 88 12.70 -25.34 -7.78
CA TYR A 88 13.43 -24.61 -8.81
C TYR A 88 13.44 -25.39 -10.11
N ARG A 89 13.54 -24.69 -11.24
CA ARG A 89 13.70 -25.26 -12.58
C ARG A 89 14.97 -24.76 -13.24
N LEU A 90 15.83 -25.68 -13.58
CA LEU A 90 17.00 -25.40 -14.43
C LEU A 90 16.68 -25.86 -15.85
N LEU A 91 16.63 -24.92 -16.77
CA LEU A 91 16.45 -25.17 -18.19
C LEU A 91 17.77 -25.08 -18.91
N LEU A 92 18.12 -26.10 -19.67
CA LEU A 92 19.25 -26.10 -20.56
C LEU A 92 18.74 -26.09 -22.01
N HIS A 93 19.00 -25.00 -22.70
CA HIS A 93 18.69 -24.83 -24.12
C HIS A 93 19.98 -25.01 -24.92
N TYR A 94 19.98 -25.98 -25.82
CA TYR A 94 21.12 -26.29 -26.66
C TYR A 94 20.72 -26.73 -28.07
N HIS A 95 21.60 -26.49 -29.05
CA HIS A 95 21.36 -26.79 -30.46
C HIS A 95 20.07 -26.18 -31.04
N ASP A 96 19.71 -24.97 -30.61
CA ASP A 96 18.58 -24.16 -31.06
C ASP A 96 17.18 -24.77 -30.91
N GLU A 97 17.06 -26.08 -30.70
CA GLU A 97 15.76 -26.80 -30.65
C GLU A 97 15.60 -27.67 -29.40
N ASP A 98 16.66 -28.12 -28.79
CA ASP A 98 16.58 -29.04 -27.66
C ASP A 98 16.56 -28.31 -26.32
N VAL A 99 15.53 -28.58 -25.51
CA VAL A 99 15.43 -28.08 -24.14
C VAL A 99 15.36 -29.25 -23.17
N ILE A 100 16.25 -29.25 -22.20
CA ILE A 100 16.23 -30.19 -21.08
C ILE A 100 15.87 -29.41 -19.81
N CYS A 101 14.91 -29.94 -19.06
CA CYS A 101 14.48 -29.42 -17.78
C CYS A 101 14.97 -30.31 -16.65
N PHE A 102 15.49 -29.71 -15.59
CA PHE A 102 15.79 -30.33 -14.32
C PHE A 102 14.93 -29.67 -13.23
N ASP A 103 14.14 -30.47 -12.55
CA ASP A 103 13.43 -30.02 -11.36
C ASP A 103 14.36 -30.18 -10.14
N ILE A 104 14.57 -29.11 -9.41
CA ILE A 104 15.43 -29.04 -8.23
C ILE A 104 14.54 -28.71 -7.05
N THR A 105 14.66 -29.46 -5.96
CA THR A 105 13.93 -29.18 -4.72
C THR A 105 14.91 -29.01 -3.58
N LEU A 106 14.76 -27.94 -2.82
CA LEU A 106 15.42 -27.73 -1.56
C LEU A 106 14.41 -27.88 -0.44
N ASP A 107 14.68 -28.79 0.48
CA ASP A 107 13.82 -28.99 1.65
C ASP A 107 14.19 -28.02 2.80
N GLU A 108 13.37 -28.05 3.87
CA GLU A 108 13.60 -27.24 5.09
C GLU A 108 14.89 -27.62 5.84
N HIS A 109 15.48 -28.76 5.53
CA HIS A 109 16.75 -29.25 6.11
C HIS A 109 17.96 -28.94 5.23
N ALA A 110 17.82 -28.03 4.27
CA ALA A 110 18.84 -27.63 3.30
C ALA A 110 19.38 -28.81 2.44
N THR A 111 18.55 -29.87 2.25
CA THR A 111 18.90 -30.97 1.37
C THR A 111 18.45 -30.66 -0.05
N LEU A 112 19.42 -30.54 -0.96
CA LEU A 112 19.15 -30.30 -2.36
C LEU A 112 18.98 -31.63 -3.11
N THR A 113 17.83 -31.80 -3.75
CA THR A 113 17.54 -32.94 -4.60
C THR A 113 17.28 -32.50 -6.03
N ALA A 114 17.94 -33.14 -7.00
CA ALA A 114 17.69 -32.90 -8.40
C ALA A 114 16.95 -34.10 -9.00
N GLY A 115 15.84 -33.81 -9.70
CA GLY A 115 15.09 -34.81 -10.45
C GLY A 115 15.83 -35.30 -11.69
N GLU A 116 15.34 -36.36 -12.30
CA GLU A 116 15.88 -36.89 -13.56
C GLU A 116 15.65 -35.86 -14.69
N PRO A 117 16.63 -35.68 -15.62
CA PRO A 117 16.48 -34.75 -16.73
C PRO A 117 15.33 -35.15 -17.65
N ARG A 118 14.52 -34.16 -18.01
CA ARG A 118 13.40 -34.35 -18.94
C ARG A 118 13.65 -33.56 -20.23
N HIS A 119 13.51 -34.22 -21.38
CA HIS A 119 13.40 -33.51 -22.65
C HIS A 119 12.03 -32.87 -22.76
N CYS A 120 12.01 -31.60 -23.10
CA CYS A 120 10.78 -30.81 -23.15
C CYS A 120 10.21 -30.75 -24.55
N PRO A 121 8.93 -31.13 -24.77
CA PRO A 121 8.27 -30.98 -26.08
C PRO A 121 8.17 -29.50 -26.46
N TYR A 122 8.16 -29.21 -27.77
CA TYR A 122 8.13 -27.85 -28.31
C TYR A 122 7.06 -26.92 -27.72
N LEU A 123 5.89 -27.45 -27.36
CA LEU A 123 4.80 -26.67 -26.73
C LEU A 123 4.78 -26.73 -25.20
N SER A 124 5.79 -27.34 -24.58
CA SER A 124 5.89 -27.36 -23.11
C SER A 124 6.17 -25.96 -22.55
N LEU A 125 5.83 -25.76 -21.28
CA LEU A 125 6.14 -24.53 -20.55
C LEU A 125 7.63 -24.24 -20.58
N GLU A 126 8.42 -25.26 -20.29
CA GLU A 126 9.87 -25.20 -20.18
C GLU A 126 10.51 -24.80 -21.52
N HIS A 127 10.07 -25.41 -22.59
CA HIS A 127 10.57 -25.09 -23.95
C HIS A 127 10.25 -23.64 -24.31
N LEU A 128 9.03 -23.17 -24.04
CA LEU A 128 8.63 -21.79 -24.32
C LEU A 128 9.38 -20.77 -23.47
N LEU A 129 9.67 -21.09 -22.20
CA LEU A 129 10.49 -20.24 -21.34
C LEU A 129 11.91 -20.09 -21.92
N ALA A 130 12.52 -21.19 -22.35
CA ALA A 130 13.85 -21.16 -22.95
C ALA A 130 13.86 -20.41 -24.29
N GLN A 131 12.89 -20.62 -25.16
CA GLN A 131 12.79 -19.91 -26.44
C GLN A 131 12.56 -18.41 -26.24
N GLN A 132 11.66 -18.00 -25.36
CA GLN A 132 11.39 -16.59 -25.07
C GLN A 132 12.65 -15.90 -24.52
N ALA A 133 13.43 -16.59 -23.72
CA ALA A 133 14.69 -16.07 -23.20
C ALA A 133 15.73 -15.86 -24.28
N THR A 134 15.74 -16.65 -25.36
CA THR A 134 16.70 -16.53 -26.46
C THR A 134 16.28 -15.59 -27.58
N THR A 135 15.00 -15.58 -27.95
CA THR A 135 14.51 -14.82 -29.12
C THR A 135 14.02 -13.40 -28.78
N HIS A 136 13.51 -13.19 -27.60
CA HIS A 136 13.11 -11.88 -27.07
C HIS A 136 13.87 -11.55 -25.79
N THR A 137 15.16 -11.77 -25.85
CA THR A 137 16.09 -11.93 -24.72
C THR A 137 15.96 -10.84 -23.67
N ASN A 138 15.91 -9.60 -24.08
CA ASN A 138 15.94 -8.51 -23.10
C ASN A 138 14.62 -8.31 -22.36
N MET A 139 13.50 -8.45 -23.04
CA MET A 139 12.18 -8.12 -22.48
C MET A 139 11.63 -9.21 -21.57
N TRP A 140 11.73 -10.47 -21.99
CA TRP A 140 11.33 -11.60 -21.14
C TRP A 140 12.23 -11.71 -19.91
N GLN A 141 13.56 -11.57 -20.08
CA GLN A 141 14.48 -11.56 -18.94
C GLN A 141 14.17 -10.42 -17.96
N MET A 142 13.85 -9.21 -18.48
CA MET A 142 13.45 -8.09 -17.62
C MET A 142 12.14 -8.36 -16.88
N LEU A 143 11.16 -9.00 -17.52
CA LEU A 143 9.89 -9.34 -16.87
C LEU A 143 10.09 -10.48 -15.87
N SER A 144 10.79 -11.54 -16.28
CA SER A 144 10.95 -12.75 -15.46
C SER A 144 11.90 -12.53 -14.27
N SER A 145 12.92 -11.67 -14.39
CA SER A 145 13.81 -11.34 -13.27
C SER A 145 13.16 -10.46 -12.20
N ARG A 146 11.99 -9.88 -12.47
CA ARG A 146 11.26 -9.09 -11.47
C ARG A 146 10.45 -10.00 -10.56
N PRO A 147 10.33 -9.64 -9.26
CA PRO A 147 9.47 -10.34 -8.33
C PRO A 147 7.99 -10.13 -8.71
N GLY A 148 7.13 -11.04 -8.25
CA GLY A 148 5.69 -10.99 -8.48
C GLY A 148 5.30 -11.19 -9.94
N MET A 149 4.14 -10.67 -10.29
CA MET A 149 3.57 -10.69 -11.65
C MET A 149 3.39 -12.11 -12.22
N ARG A 150 3.19 -13.11 -11.37
CA ARG A 150 3.04 -14.52 -11.79
C ARG A 150 1.97 -14.68 -12.85
N GLN A 151 0.80 -14.07 -12.66
CA GLN A 151 -0.29 -14.14 -13.63
C GLN A 151 0.06 -13.43 -14.96
N PHE A 152 0.78 -12.30 -14.91
CA PHE A 152 1.31 -11.67 -16.14
C PHE A 152 2.27 -12.60 -16.87
N LYS A 153 3.22 -13.21 -16.18
CA LYS A 153 4.17 -14.17 -16.75
C LYS A 153 3.42 -15.34 -17.39
N GLN A 154 2.40 -15.86 -16.72
CA GLN A 154 1.54 -16.92 -17.26
C GLN A 154 0.78 -16.49 -18.52
N GLN A 155 0.26 -15.27 -18.60
CA GLN A 155 -0.40 -14.74 -19.79
C GLN A 155 0.56 -14.60 -20.96
N VAL A 156 1.79 -14.12 -20.72
CA VAL A 156 2.84 -14.08 -21.76
C VAL A 156 3.12 -15.47 -22.30
N ILE A 157 3.27 -16.48 -21.44
CA ILE A 157 3.49 -17.87 -21.84
C ILE A 157 2.29 -18.43 -22.60
N LYS A 158 1.05 -18.14 -22.15
CA LYS A 158 -0.18 -18.54 -22.87
C LYS A 158 -0.20 -17.97 -24.30
N ARG A 159 0.18 -16.70 -24.48
CA ARG A 159 0.28 -16.07 -25.81
C ARG A 159 1.40 -16.64 -26.65
N ALA A 160 2.54 -16.91 -26.08
CA ALA A 160 3.65 -17.57 -26.77
C ALA A 160 3.24 -18.96 -27.27
N ARG A 161 2.49 -19.73 -26.45
CA ARG A 161 1.90 -21.01 -26.89
C ARG A 161 0.93 -20.85 -28.04
N LEU A 162 0.04 -19.86 -27.97
CA LEU A 162 -0.91 -19.60 -29.05
C LEU A 162 -0.20 -19.23 -30.36
N ALA A 163 0.82 -18.37 -30.27
CA ALA A 163 1.64 -18.01 -31.42
C ALA A 163 2.38 -19.21 -32.02
N ALA A 164 2.97 -20.06 -31.18
CA ALA A 164 3.62 -21.29 -31.60
C ALA A 164 2.62 -22.29 -32.22
N LEU A 165 1.42 -22.41 -31.66
CA LEU A 165 0.34 -23.24 -32.21
C LEU A 165 -0.12 -22.71 -33.60
N ASN A 166 -0.33 -21.40 -33.73
CA ASN A 166 -0.73 -20.81 -35.01
C ASN A 166 0.35 -21.00 -36.09
N LYS A 167 1.63 -20.80 -35.73
CA LYS A 167 2.78 -21.08 -36.62
C LYS A 167 2.81 -22.55 -37.02
N PHE A 168 2.61 -23.48 -36.11
CA PHE A 168 2.57 -24.91 -36.42
C PHE A 168 1.37 -25.26 -37.35
N ARG A 169 0.17 -24.72 -37.06
CA ARG A 169 -1.03 -24.92 -37.87
C ARG A 169 -0.86 -24.37 -39.29
N SER A 170 -0.27 -23.20 -39.48
CA SER A 170 -0.03 -22.59 -40.78
C SER A 170 0.92 -23.42 -41.67
N GLN A 171 1.80 -24.22 -41.05
CA GLN A 171 2.69 -25.13 -41.75
C GLN A 171 1.96 -26.41 -42.24
N LEU A 172 0.91 -26.82 -41.52
CA LEU A 172 0.19 -28.07 -41.83
C LEU A 172 -1.03 -27.88 -42.69
N VAL A 173 -1.78 -26.80 -42.49
CA VAL A 173 -3.07 -26.53 -43.14
C VAL A 173 -3.28 -25.03 -43.32
N SER A 174 -3.85 -24.60 -44.43
CA SER A 174 -4.28 -23.20 -44.65
C SER A 174 -5.56 -22.92 -43.88
N VAL A 175 -5.44 -22.70 -42.58
CA VAL A 175 -6.56 -22.38 -41.67
C VAL A 175 -6.30 -21.03 -41.03
N PRO A 176 -7.35 -20.20 -40.79
CA PRO A 176 -7.20 -18.93 -40.06
C PRO A 176 -6.54 -19.14 -38.69
N ASP A 177 -5.78 -18.15 -38.27
CA ASP A 177 -5.20 -18.13 -36.92
C ASP A 177 -6.29 -18.19 -35.87
N VAL A 178 -5.98 -18.80 -34.74
CA VAL A 178 -6.83 -18.74 -33.53
C VAL A 178 -6.68 -17.34 -32.95
N GLU A 179 -7.75 -16.56 -33.05
CA GLU A 179 -7.76 -15.21 -32.50
C GLU A 179 -7.83 -15.23 -30.97
N SER A 180 -7.23 -14.25 -30.34
CA SER A 180 -7.30 -14.03 -28.89
C SER A 180 -7.92 -12.67 -28.59
N ASN A 181 -8.78 -12.62 -27.60
CA ASN A 181 -9.27 -11.37 -27.05
C ASN A 181 -8.09 -10.60 -26.40
N ASN A 182 -7.98 -9.30 -26.70
CA ASN A 182 -6.88 -8.43 -26.27
C ASN A 182 -7.29 -7.46 -25.16
N ASN A 183 -8.50 -7.59 -24.60
CA ASN A 183 -8.97 -6.79 -23.48
C ASN A 183 -8.64 -7.47 -22.17
N TYR A 184 -8.08 -6.72 -21.23
CA TYR A 184 -7.63 -7.23 -19.94
C TYR A 184 -8.17 -6.40 -18.78
N LEU A 185 -8.52 -7.08 -17.69
CA LEU A 185 -8.74 -6.49 -16.37
C LEU A 185 -7.51 -6.77 -15.50
N VAL A 186 -6.93 -5.73 -14.94
CA VAL A 186 -5.76 -5.83 -14.08
C VAL A 186 -6.12 -5.33 -12.68
N TYR A 187 -6.24 -6.26 -11.76
CA TYR A 187 -6.55 -5.99 -10.38
C TYR A 187 -5.27 -5.69 -9.60
N THR A 188 -5.23 -4.54 -8.93
CA THR A 188 -4.05 -4.09 -8.19
C THR A 188 -4.44 -3.34 -6.93
N GLN A 189 -3.59 -3.43 -5.92
CA GLN A 189 -3.74 -2.65 -4.69
C GLN A 189 -3.06 -1.27 -4.78
N GLY A 190 -2.25 -1.02 -5.83
CA GLY A 190 -1.57 0.26 -6.05
C GLY A 190 -1.15 0.48 -7.51
N TYR A 191 -1.02 1.73 -7.92
CA TYR A 191 -0.77 2.10 -9.33
C TYR A 191 0.71 2.03 -9.77
N GLY A 192 1.67 2.08 -8.83
CA GLY A 192 3.09 2.27 -9.17
C GLY A 192 3.74 1.13 -9.97
N MET A 193 3.33 -0.12 -9.79
CA MET A 193 3.93 -1.27 -10.45
C MET A 193 3.33 -1.58 -11.84
N ILE A 194 2.13 -1.11 -12.12
CA ILE A 194 1.37 -1.47 -13.31
C ILE A 194 2.04 -0.93 -14.57
N SER A 195 2.52 0.31 -14.55
CA SER A 195 3.10 0.95 -15.73
C SER A 195 4.27 0.16 -16.31
N GLN A 196 5.17 -0.29 -15.44
CA GLN A 196 6.33 -1.07 -15.86
C GLN A 196 5.95 -2.49 -16.30
N ALA A 197 5.01 -3.13 -15.60
CA ALA A 197 4.52 -4.46 -15.96
C ALA A 197 3.85 -4.46 -17.33
N LEU A 198 2.99 -3.47 -17.59
CA LEU A 198 2.30 -3.36 -18.88
C LEU A 198 3.23 -3.00 -20.04
N LEU A 199 4.24 -2.15 -19.82
CA LEU A 199 5.27 -1.88 -20.83
C LEU A 199 6.04 -3.14 -21.22
N LEU A 200 6.42 -3.97 -20.24
CA LEU A 200 7.09 -5.24 -20.48
C LEU A 200 6.13 -6.24 -21.14
N PHE A 201 4.89 -6.31 -20.70
CA PHE A 201 3.86 -7.17 -21.30
C PHE A 201 3.64 -6.85 -22.80
N ARG A 202 3.51 -5.57 -23.15
CA ARG A 202 3.45 -5.11 -24.55
C ARG A 202 4.61 -5.65 -25.36
N SER A 203 5.82 -5.42 -24.85
CA SER A 203 7.06 -5.74 -25.58
C SER A 203 7.20 -7.25 -25.81
N VAL A 204 6.91 -8.06 -24.78
CA VAL A 204 7.02 -9.52 -24.86
C VAL A 204 5.93 -10.13 -25.74
N CYS A 205 4.69 -9.61 -25.65
CA CYS A 205 3.60 -10.12 -26.47
C CYS A 205 3.64 -9.67 -27.94
N ASN A 206 4.66 -8.90 -28.33
CA ASN A 206 4.84 -8.33 -29.67
C ASN A 206 3.55 -7.68 -30.21
N MET A 207 2.87 -6.93 -29.35
CA MET A 207 1.59 -6.32 -29.70
C MET A 207 1.72 -5.18 -30.72
N GLY A 208 2.95 -4.83 -31.13
CA GLY A 208 3.28 -3.97 -32.26
C GLY A 208 2.76 -2.54 -32.24
N ARG A 209 2.11 -2.12 -31.14
CA ARG A 209 1.28 -0.92 -31.05
C ARG A 209 1.67 -0.07 -29.87
N ASP A 210 1.42 1.23 -29.98
CA ASP A 210 1.73 2.16 -28.92
C ASP A 210 0.68 2.12 -27.81
N PHE A 211 1.14 2.18 -26.54
CA PHE A 211 0.29 2.33 -25.37
C PHE A 211 -0.11 3.79 -25.21
N LYS A 212 -1.41 4.04 -25.08
CA LYS A 212 -1.93 5.29 -24.56
C LYS A 212 -2.33 5.08 -23.10
N TRP A 213 -1.56 5.67 -22.19
CA TRP A 213 -1.90 5.75 -20.78
C TRP A 213 -2.94 6.81 -20.56
N VAL A 214 -4.06 6.42 -19.96
CA VAL A 214 -5.20 7.28 -19.77
C VAL A 214 -5.54 7.31 -18.30
N ASP A 215 -5.26 8.45 -17.67
CA ASP A 215 -5.70 8.74 -16.32
C ASP A 215 -7.15 9.24 -16.37
N CYS A 216 -8.08 8.37 -16.00
CA CYS A 216 -9.51 8.64 -16.10
C CYS A 216 -9.95 9.78 -15.18
N SER A 217 -9.21 10.07 -14.10
CA SER A 217 -9.51 11.22 -13.24
C SER A 217 -9.37 12.56 -13.94
N LYS A 218 -8.53 12.63 -14.98
CA LYS A 218 -8.31 13.84 -15.80
C LYS A 218 -9.28 13.97 -16.96
N LEU A 219 -10.03 12.90 -17.26
CA LEU A 219 -11.02 12.87 -18.34
C LEU A 219 -12.41 13.25 -17.89
N TYR A 220 -12.64 13.23 -16.58
CA TYR A 220 -13.90 13.64 -15.97
C TYR A 220 -13.87 15.13 -15.63
N ASP A 221 -14.77 15.92 -16.22
CA ASP A 221 -14.93 17.32 -15.93
C ASP A 221 -16.39 17.57 -15.50
N PRO A 222 -16.66 17.66 -14.19
CA PRO A 222 -18.00 17.85 -13.68
C PRO A 222 -18.63 19.21 -14.05
N THR A 223 -17.80 20.17 -14.50
CA THR A 223 -18.24 21.52 -14.87
C THR A 223 -18.72 21.61 -16.32
N ASN A 224 -18.44 20.57 -17.13
CA ASN A 224 -18.84 20.53 -18.53
C ASN A 224 -20.26 19.91 -18.66
N ASN A 225 -21.06 20.42 -19.61
CA ASN A 225 -22.35 19.84 -19.97
C ASN A 225 -22.26 18.35 -20.38
N ASN A 226 -21.10 17.91 -20.85
CA ASN A 226 -20.76 16.51 -21.07
C ASN A 226 -19.51 16.17 -20.24
N PRO A 227 -19.67 15.62 -19.01
CA PRO A 227 -18.55 15.34 -18.13
C PRO A 227 -17.48 14.39 -18.71
N TYR A 228 -17.82 13.62 -19.73
CA TYR A 228 -16.95 12.65 -20.39
C TYR A 228 -16.51 13.07 -21.80
N GLU A 229 -16.62 14.37 -22.14
CA GLU A 229 -16.26 14.87 -23.48
C GLU A 229 -14.82 14.53 -23.86
N LYS A 230 -13.87 14.72 -22.94
CA LYS A 230 -12.46 14.35 -23.14
C LYS A 230 -12.24 12.86 -23.38
N LEU A 231 -13.03 12.00 -22.71
CA LEU A 231 -13.01 10.55 -22.97
C LEU A 231 -13.53 10.25 -24.37
N HIS A 232 -14.55 10.98 -24.83
CA HIS A 232 -15.09 10.88 -26.17
C HIS A 232 -14.06 11.32 -27.23
N GLU A 233 -13.41 12.45 -27.01
CA GLU A 233 -12.34 12.99 -27.88
C GLU A 233 -11.15 12.02 -27.97
N LEU A 234 -10.75 11.42 -26.84
CA LEU A 234 -9.66 10.45 -26.83
C LEU A 234 -9.87 9.29 -27.81
N PHE A 235 -11.12 8.87 -28.00
CA PHE A 235 -11.51 7.82 -28.93
C PHE A 235 -11.95 8.34 -30.29
N ALA A 236 -12.16 9.65 -30.47
CA ALA A 236 -12.64 10.25 -31.71
C ALA A 236 -11.55 10.35 -32.78
N ASP A 237 -10.28 10.56 -32.39
CA ASP A 237 -9.14 10.71 -33.30
C ASP A 237 -8.88 9.48 -34.17
N GLU A 238 -9.45 8.33 -33.87
CA GLU A 238 -9.33 7.13 -34.70
C GLU A 238 -10.39 7.02 -35.79
N THR A 239 -11.44 7.86 -35.75
CA THR A 239 -12.53 7.83 -36.72
C THR A 239 -12.38 8.87 -37.83
N SER A 240 -11.41 9.80 -37.73
CA SER A 240 -11.30 10.95 -38.59
C SER A 240 -10.30 10.82 -39.77
N SER A 241 -9.65 9.71 -39.96
CA SER A 241 -8.85 9.53 -41.18
C SER A 241 -9.50 8.56 -42.13
N ASP A 242 -10.01 9.15 -43.18
CA ASP A 242 -10.39 8.60 -44.46
C ASP A 242 -11.81 8.04 -44.64
N ASN A 243 -12.61 8.90 -45.26
CA ASN A 243 -13.69 8.55 -46.19
C ASN A 243 -13.16 7.69 -47.38
N CYS A 244 -12.63 6.52 -47.11
CA CYS A 244 -12.32 5.55 -48.15
C CYS A 244 -13.00 4.23 -47.84
N LEU A 245 -13.99 3.91 -48.69
CA LEU A 245 -14.56 2.59 -48.87
C LEU A 245 -13.46 1.60 -49.31
N HIS A 246 -12.63 1.14 -48.40
CA HIS A 246 -11.82 -0.04 -48.63
C HIS A 246 -12.38 -1.19 -47.83
N LEU A 247 -12.97 -2.15 -48.53
CA LEU A 247 -13.43 -3.46 -48.06
C LEU A 247 -12.26 -4.40 -47.69
N GLU A 248 -11.14 -3.88 -47.26
CA GLU A 248 -10.08 -4.65 -46.64
C GLU A 248 -10.18 -4.46 -45.14
N LEU A 249 -10.39 -5.57 -44.43
CA LEU A 249 -10.36 -5.67 -43.00
C LEU A 249 -9.14 -4.92 -42.46
N PRO A 250 -9.31 -3.88 -41.63
CA PRO A 250 -8.17 -3.11 -41.14
C PRO A 250 -7.33 -4.00 -40.27
N THR A 251 -6.20 -4.39 -40.77
CA THR A 251 -5.16 -5.09 -40.04
C THR A 251 -4.51 -4.15 -39.02
N GLY A 252 -5.24 -3.74 -37.99
CA GLY A 252 -4.53 -3.19 -36.90
C GLY A 252 -5.16 -2.03 -36.18
N THR A 253 -5.59 -2.28 -34.96
CA THR A 253 -5.75 -1.25 -33.95
C THR A 253 -4.45 -0.49 -33.76
N LYS A 254 -4.51 0.84 -33.87
CA LYS A 254 -3.34 1.72 -33.81
C LYS A 254 -2.78 1.85 -32.39
N TYR A 255 -3.62 1.73 -31.37
CA TYR A 255 -3.27 1.94 -29.97
C TYR A 255 -3.87 0.89 -29.04
N ILE A 256 -3.22 0.68 -27.89
CA ILE A 256 -3.75 -0.06 -26.74
C ILE A 256 -3.99 0.97 -25.64
N TYR A 257 -5.24 1.11 -25.21
CA TYR A 257 -5.62 2.04 -24.17
C TYR A 257 -5.47 1.37 -22.80
N CYS A 258 -4.66 1.96 -21.93
CA CYS A 258 -4.52 1.54 -20.56
C CYS A 258 -5.21 2.56 -19.65
N LEU A 259 -6.35 2.19 -19.10
CA LEU A 259 -7.17 3.05 -18.24
C LEU A 259 -6.80 2.85 -16.78
N THR A 260 -6.46 3.96 -16.11
CA THR A 260 -6.14 4.01 -14.68
C THR A 260 -7.11 4.94 -13.97
N HIS A 261 -7.21 4.88 -12.63
CA HIS A 261 -8.11 5.71 -11.82
C HIS A 261 -9.57 5.63 -12.31
N ILE A 262 -10.04 4.41 -12.55
CA ILE A 262 -11.34 4.13 -13.16
C ILE A 262 -12.56 4.50 -12.31
N SER A 263 -12.36 4.85 -11.04
CA SER A 263 -13.41 5.38 -10.17
C SER A 263 -14.16 6.56 -10.79
N ALA A 264 -13.48 7.36 -11.61
CA ALA A 264 -14.08 8.46 -12.36
C ALA A 264 -15.04 8.01 -13.49
N LEU A 265 -15.02 6.72 -13.87
CA LEU A 265 -15.85 6.16 -14.94
C LEU A 265 -17.08 5.42 -14.44
N LEU A 266 -17.31 5.37 -13.12
CA LEU A 266 -18.35 4.50 -12.53
C LEU A 266 -19.75 4.77 -13.06
N ASP A 267 -20.15 6.04 -13.30
CA ASP A 267 -21.49 6.36 -13.74
C ASP A 267 -21.74 6.07 -15.24
N ASN A 268 -21.12 6.86 -16.14
CA ASN A 268 -21.37 6.79 -17.57
C ASN A 268 -20.14 6.38 -18.41
N GLY A 269 -18.93 6.41 -17.82
CA GLY A 269 -17.70 6.08 -18.54
C GLY A 269 -17.65 4.66 -19.07
N GLY A 270 -18.24 3.70 -18.34
CA GLY A 270 -18.36 2.31 -18.79
C GLY A 270 -19.13 2.18 -20.12
N LYS A 271 -20.18 2.97 -20.33
CA LYS A 271 -20.94 3.00 -21.59
C LYS A 271 -20.09 3.52 -22.77
N GLN A 272 -19.19 4.48 -22.51
CA GLN A 272 -18.30 5.00 -23.53
C GLN A 272 -17.23 3.96 -23.91
N ILE A 273 -16.68 3.25 -22.93
CA ILE A 273 -15.77 2.13 -23.17
C ILE A 273 -16.46 1.05 -24.01
N LEU A 274 -17.70 0.66 -23.66
CA LEU A 274 -18.49 -0.29 -24.44
C LEU A 274 -18.69 0.14 -25.89
N LYS A 275 -18.99 1.43 -26.11
CA LYS A 275 -19.15 1.97 -27.44
C LYS A 275 -17.90 1.79 -28.26
N LYS A 276 -16.72 2.00 -27.68
CA LYS A 276 -15.43 1.79 -28.34
C LYS A 276 -15.14 0.32 -28.62
N LEU A 277 -15.35 -0.55 -27.65
CA LEU A 277 -15.09 -1.99 -27.80
C LEU A 277 -15.98 -2.66 -28.86
N ARG A 278 -17.18 -2.14 -29.11
CA ARG A 278 -18.10 -2.66 -30.14
C ARG A 278 -17.52 -2.61 -31.56
N TYR A 279 -16.58 -1.71 -31.81
CA TYR A 279 -16.01 -1.53 -33.14
C TYR A 279 -14.74 -2.37 -33.40
N HIS A 280 -14.32 -3.22 -32.43
CA HIS A 280 -13.15 -4.14 -32.53
C HIS A 280 -11.80 -3.48 -32.91
N TRP A 281 -11.68 -2.17 -32.78
CA TRP A 281 -10.56 -1.40 -33.33
C TRP A 281 -9.42 -1.16 -32.36
N SER A 282 -9.63 -1.40 -31.08
CA SER A 282 -8.60 -1.17 -30.07
C SER A 282 -8.72 -2.18 -28.94
N ALA A 283 -7.57 -2.58 -28.40
CA ALA A 283 -7.51 -3.30 -27.13
C ALA A 283 -7.62 -2.30 -25.98
N VAL A 284 -8.30 -2.71 -24.91
CA VAL A 284 -8.45 -1.91 -23.71
C VAL A 284 -7.99 -2.73 -22.49
N ILE A 285 -7.11 -2.12 -21.70
CA ILE A 285 -6.65 -2.67 -20.42
C ILE A 285 -7.20 -1.75 -19.34
N ILE A 286 -8.04 -2.29 -18.46
CA ILE A 286 -8.58 -1.57 -17.33
C ILE A 286 -7.80 -1.98 -16.09
N THR A 287 -7.26 -0.99 -15.37
CA THR A 287 -6.51 -1.22 -14.14
C THR A 287 -7.20 -0.53 -12.97
N GLY A 288 -7.30 -1.21 -11.86
CA GLY A 288 -7.92 -0.67 -10.65
C GLY A 288 -7.95 -1.66 -9.50
N THR A 289 -8.47 -1.23 -8.37
CA THR A 289 -8.73 -2.11 -7.24
C THR A 289 -9.87 -3.07 -7.55
N GLN A 290 -9.94 -4.19 -6.84
CA GLN A 290 -11.02 -5.16 -6.99
C GLN A 290 -12.41 -4.50 -6.88
N SER A 291 -12.59 -3.62 -5.88
CA SER A 291 -13.85 -2.93 -5.65
C SER A 291 -14.24 -1.96 -6.78
N GLU A 292 -13.25 -1.27 -7.37
CA GLU A 292 -13.50 -0.34 -8.49
C GLU A 292 -13.93 -1.08 -9.76
N ILE A 293 -13.20 -2.15 -10.08
CA ILE A 293 -13.49 -2.96 -11.27
C ILE A 293 -14.85 -3.67 -11.11
N ASP A 294 -15.11 -4.26 -9.95
CA ASP A 294 -16.38 -4.94 -9.69
C ASP A 294 -17.57 -3.97 -9.77
N THR A 295 -17.43 -2.77 -9.21
CA THR A 295 -18.47 -1.73 -9.30
C THR A 295 -18.70 -1.30 -10.75
N LEU A 296 -17.62 -1.09 -11.53
CA LEU A 296 -17.72 -0.75 -12.95
C LEU A 296 -18.45 -1.85 -13.74
N MET A 297 -18.14 -3.12 -13.45
CA MET A 297 -18.74 -4.29 -14.11
C MET A 297 -20.20 -4.50 -13.69
N GLU A 298 -20.55 -4.22 -12.43
CA GLU A 298 -21.94 -4.28 -11.93
C GLU A 298 -22.82 -3.21 -12.57
N GLN A 299 -22.30 -2.01 -12.72
CA GLN A 299 -23.02 -0.91 -13.38
C GLN A 299 -23.13 -1.09 -14.90
N ASN A 300 -22.21 -1.86 -15.50
CA ASN A 300 -22.15 -2.08 -16.93
C ASN A 300 -22.02 -3.58 -17.27
N PRO A 301 -23.08 -4.40 -17.07
CA PRO A 301 -23.00 -5.86 -17.26
C PRO A 301 -22.49 -6.30 -18.64
N SER A 302 -22.75 -5.50 -19.69
CA SER A 302 -22.28 -5.79 -21.06
C SER A 302 -20.75 -5.68 -21.22
N LEU A 303 -20.02 -5.10 -20.26
CA LEU A 303 -18.55 -5.12 -20.26
C LEU A 303 -18.01 -6.52 -19.97
N ARG A 304 -18.71 -7.33 -19.17
CA ARG A 304 -18.24 -8.66 -18.78
C ARG A 304 -17.97 -9.55 -19.98
N ASP A 305 -18.78 -9.46 -21.03
CA ASP A 305 -18.62 -10.25 -22.25
C ASP A 305 -17.37 -9.84 -23.06
N GLN A 306 -16.90 -8.60 -22.87
CA GLN A 306 -15.73 -8.06 -23.56
C GLN A 306 -14.41 -8.38 -22.82
N PHE A 307 -14.49 -8.74 -21.55
CA PHE A 307 -13.35 -9.07 -20.70
C PHE A 307 -13.52 -10.52 -20.17
N PRO A 308 -13.13 -11.53 -20.94
CA PRO A 308 -13.27 -12.92 -20.52
C PRO A 308 -12.43 -13.20 -19.26
N ALA A 309 -12.92 -14.08 -18.40
CA ALA A 309 -12.30 -14.40 -17.11
C ALA A 309 -10.82 -14.83 -17.24
N GLU A 310 -10.45 -15.41 -18.38
CA GLU A 310 -9.07 -15.78 -18.68
C GLU A 310 -8.11 -14.61 -18.87
N ASN A 311 -8.63 -13.40 -19.10
CA ASN A 311 -7.89 -12.14 -19.25
C ASN A 311 -7.97 -11.28 -17.98
N HIS A 312 -8.45 -11.83 -16.88
CA HIS A 312 -8.36 -11.20 -15.56
C HIS A 312 -7.00 -11.50 -14.97
N ILE A 313 -6.26 -10.46 -14.62
CA ILE A 313 -4.90 -10.54 -14.07
C ILE A 313 -4.91 -9.86 -12.70
N THR A 314 -4.55 -10.59 -11.66
CA THR A 314 -4.33 -10.02 -10.34
C THR A 314 -2.84 -9.80 -10.13
N ILE A 315 -2.46 -8.61 -9.70
CA ILE A 315 -1.10 -8.33 -9.24
C ILE A 315 -1.04 -8.70 -7.77
N GLU A 316 -0.44 -9.85 -7.52
CA GLU A 316 -0.26 -10.39 -6.18
C GLU A 316 0.86 -9.64 -5.45
N PRO A 317 0.77 -9.48 -4.12
CA PRO A 317 1.88 -9.01 -3.30
C PRO A 317 3.10 -9.92 -3.47
N PHE A 318 4.30 -9.39 -3.20
CA PHE A 318 5.51 -10.20 -3.25
C PHE A 318 5.55 -11.22 -2.13
N THR A 319 6.07 -12.39 -2.43
CA THR A 319 6.46 -13.37 -1.40
C THR A 319 7.76 -12.94 -0.70
N ALA A 320 7.99 -13.44 0.51
CA ALA A 320 9.25 -13.17 1.22
C ALA A 320 10.47 -13.57 0.38
N ALA A 321 10.39 -14.72 -0.30
CA ALA A 321 11.45 -15.22 -1.18
C ALA A 321 11.74 -14.25 -2.35
N GLU A 322 10.71 -13.70 -2.97
CA GLU A 322 10.85 -12.74 -4.05
C GLU A 322 11.48 -11.42 -3.58
N ILE A 323 11.10 -10.93 -2.40
CA ILE A 323 11.69 -9.73 -1.79
C ILE A 323 13.17 -9.96 -1.54
N ILE A 324 13.54 -11.10 -0.94
CA ILE A 324 14.94 -11.45 -0.64
C ILE A 324 15.76 -11.54 -1.93
N HIS A 325 15.31 -12.31 -2.91
CA HIS A 325 16.02 -12.48 -4.18
C HIS A 325 16.20 -11.15 -4.91
N TRP A 326 15.15 -10.32 -4.95
CA TRP A 326 15.24 -9.01 -5.58
C TRP A 326 16.17 -8.08 -4.84
N MET A 327 16.12 -8.03 -3.52
CA MET A 327 17.00 -7.21 -2.69
C MET A 327 18.46 -7.56 -2.93
N LEU A 328 18.81 -8.83 -2.88
CA LEU A 328 20.20 -9.29 -3.11
C LEU A 328 20.64 -9.01 -4.55
N PHE A 329 19.78 -9.28 -5.53
CA PHE A 329 20.05 -8.95 -6.94
C PHE A 329 20.31 -7.46 -7.14
N ARG A 330 19.49 -6.59 -6.56
CA ARG A 330 19.63 -5.13 -6.67
C ARG A 330 20.91 -4.63 -6.00
N THR A 331 21.26 -5.17 -4.84
CA THR A 331 22.46 -4.78 -4.11
C THR A 331 23.71 -5.02 -4.95
N VAL A 332 23.81 -6.16 -5.59
CA VAL A 332 24.94 -6.46 -6.48
C VAL A 332 24.90 -5.61 -7.75
N ARG A 333 23.77 -5.54 -8.45
CA ARG A 333 23.67 -4.91 -9.78
C ARG A 333 23.68 -3.40 -9.76
N ARG A 334 23.08 -2.77 -8.74
CA ARG A 334 22.96 -1.30 -8.67
C ARG A 334 24.03 -0.67 -7.81
N TYR A 335 24.36 -1.32 -6.67
CA TYR A 335 25.27 -0.74 -5.68
C TYR A 335 26.65 -1.35 -5.69
N HIS A 336 26.86 -2.45 -6.42
CA HIS A 336 28.11 -3.22 -6.45
C HIS A 336 28.57 -3.64 -5.05
N LEU A 337 27.60 -3.95 -4.18
CA LEU A 337 27.83 -4.42 -2.82
C LEU A 337 27.44 -5.89 -2.71
N TYR A 338 28.22 -6.64 -1.94
CA TYR A 338 27.97 -8.06 -1.66
C TYR A 338 27.68 -8.22 -0.18
N PHE A 339 26.71 -9.04 0.15
CA PHE A 339 26.44 -9.42 1.54
C PHE A 339 27.37 -10.54 1.95
N SER A 340 27.95 -10.44 3.16
CA SER A 340 28.61 -11.58 3.78
C SER A 340 27.60 -12.70 4.08
N PRO A 341 28.01 -13.97 4.17
CA PRO A 341 27.09 -15.08 4.46
C PRO A 341 26.26 -14.84 5.73
N ALA A 342 26.88 -14.31 6.79
CA ALA A 342 26.18 -13.98 8.04
C ALA A 342 25.17 -12.83 7.87
N ALA A 343 25.45 -11.85 6.99
CA ALA A 343 24.51 -10.77 6.70
C ALA A 343 23.32 -11.26 5.85
N VAL A 344 23.57 -12.19 4.92
CA VAL A 344 22.50 -12.85 4.16
C VAL A 344 21.59 -13.61 5.11
N ASP A 345 22.15 -14.40 6.02
CA ASP A 345 21.37 -15.15 7.00
C ASP A 345 20.50 -14.22 7.84
N ARG A 346 21.08 -13.15 8.38
CA ARG A 346 20.35 -12.15 9.16
C ARG A 346 19.23 -11.50 8.36
N ILE A 347 19.48 -11.00 7.14
CA ILE A 347 18.46 -10.29 6.35
C ILE A 347 17.35 -11.24 5.91
N CYS A 348 17.64 -12.49 5.59
CA CYS A 348 16.65 -13.50 5.26
C CYS A 348 15.72 -13.75 6.45
N HIS A 349 16.28 -13.96 7.65
CA HIS A 349 15.47 -14.14 8.86
C HIS A 349 14.56 -12.94 9.14
N LEU A 350 15.11 -11.73 9.09
CA LEU A 350 14.36 -10.49 9.33
C LEU A 350 13.23 -10.30 8.30
N LEU A 351 13.51 -10.51 7.03
CA LEU A 351 12.50 -10.33 5.97
C LEU A 351 11.40 -11.40 6.03
N ILE A 352 11.74 -12.66 6.32
CA ILE A 352 10.74 -13.71 6.50
C ILE A 352 9.85 -13.40 7.70
N GLU A 353 10.44 -13.01 8.83
CA GLU A 353 9.70 -12.64 10.03
C GLU A 353 8.80 -11.40 9.78
N ALA A 354 9.35 -10.35 9.18
CA ALA A 354 8.59 -9.14 8.84
C ALA A 354 7.45 -9.43 7.86
N HIS A 355 7.67 -10.31 6.87
CA HIS A 355 6.63 -10.73 5.94
C HIS A 355 5.54 -11.57 6.63
N GLN A 356 5.91 -12.50 7.51
CA GLN A 356 4.96 -13.28 8.30
C GLN A 356 4.12 -12.41 9.23
N ARG A 357 4.72 -11.33 9.78
CA ARG A 357 4.01 -10.33 10.57
C ARG A 357 3.16 -9.37 9.73
N GLY A 358 3.25 -9.42 8.42
CA GLY A 358 2.51 -8.57 7.49
C GLY A 358 3.08 -7.16 7.29
N THR A 359 4.17 -6.78 7.96
CA THR A 359 4.74 -5.43 7.92
C THR A 359 5.28 -5.04 6.55
N ILE A 360 5.83 -6.01 5.82
CA ILE A 360 6.37 -5.82 4.46
C ILE A 360 5.55 -6.50 3.36
N SER A 361 4.39 -7.05 3.69
CA SER A 361 3.55 -7.80 2.74
C SER A 361 3.05 -6.94 1.57
N GLN A 362 2.99 -5.64 1.73
CA GLN A 362 2.57 -4.66 0.72
C GLN A 362 3.75 -3.92 0.06
N TRP A 363 4.99 -4.32 0.35
CA TRP A 363 6.15 -3.65 -0.23
C TRP A 363 6.13 -3.71 -1.75
N THR A 364 6.51 -2.59 -2.34
CA THR A 364 6.77 -2.42 -3.77
C THR A 364 8.28 -2.54 -4.05
N LEU A 365 8.67 -2.51 -5.34
CA LEU A 365 10.08 -2.45 -5.71
C LEU A 365 10.78 -1.18 -5.19
N ASP A 366 10.03 -0.07 -5.14
CA ASP A 366 10.56 1.21 -4.66
C ASP A 366 10.78 1.18 -3.15
N ASP A 367 9.95 0.46 -2.38
CA ASP A 367 10.15 0.28 -0.93
C ASP A 367 11.40 -0.54 -0.64
N ILE A 368 11.66 -1.60 -1.43
CA ILE A 368 12.89 -2.40 -1.31
C ILE A 368 14.12 -1.54 -1.63
N ASP A 369 14.08 -0.78 -2.74
CA ASP A 369 15.17 0.13 -3.12
C ASP A 369 15.37 1.23 -2.05
N CYS A 370 14.29 1.78 -1.50
CA CYS A 370 14.32 2.76 -0.42
C CYS A 370 14.98 2.19 0.84
N TYR A 371 14.61 0.96 1.24
CA TYR A 371 15.24 0.29 2.38
C TYR A 371 16.76 0.12 2.18
N LEU A 372 17.18 -0.33 1.00
CA LEU A 372 18.61 -0.46 0.67
C LEU A 372 19.36 0.88 0.70
N GLU A 373 18.75 1.94 0.15
CA GLU A 373 19.38 3.26 0.06
C GLU A 373 19.45 4.02 1.37
N GLN A 374 18.42 3.89 2.20
CA GLN A 374 18.29 4.68 3.43
C GLN A 374 18.80 3.96 4.68
N TYR A 375 18.76 2.64 4.71
CA TYR A 375 19.04 1.88 5.94
C TYR A 375 20.22 0.92 5.84
N VAL A 376 20.49 0.32 4.68
CA VAL A 376 21.65 -0.59 4.54
C VAL A 376 22.91 0.16 4.09
N LYS A 377 22.81 0.86 2.97
CA LYS A 377 23.95 1.56 2.37
C LYS A 377 24.60 2.63 3.29
N PRO A 378 23.85 3.48 4.02
CA PRO A 378 24.46 4.46 4.90
C PRO A 378 25.24 3.82 6.06
N HIS A 379 24.71 2.77 6.68
CA HIS A 379 25.40 2.05 7.76
C HIS A 379 26.69 1.42 7.25
N TYR A 380 26.63 0.73 6.11
CA TYR A 380 27.82 0.23 5.42
C TYR A 380 28.85 1.33 5.16
N CYS A 381 28.43 2.46 4.56
CA CYS A 381 29.35 3.57 4.26
C CYS A 381 29.96 4.18 5.54
N GLN A 382 29.19 4.32 6.61
CA GLN A 382 29.66 4.84 7.89
C GLN A 382 30.70 3.90 8.51
N ARG A 383 30.43 2.59 8.56
CA ARG A 383 31.37 1.57 9.05
C ARG A 383 32.64 1.54 8.22
N PHE A 384 32.50 1.50 6.90
CA PHE A 384 33.65 1.45 5.98
C PHE A 384 34.53 2.71 6.11
N THR A 385 33.92 3.90 6.20
CA THR A 385 34.65 5.16 6.39
C THR A 385 35.38 5.19 7.73
N SER A 386 34.79 4.72 8.82
CA SER A 386 35.45 4.66 10.12
C SER A 386 36.68 3.71 10.11
N LYS A 387 36.58 2.60 9.41
CA LYS A 387 37.67 1.63 9.23
C LYS A 387 38.79 2.19 8.35
N ILE A 388 38.47 2.96 7.32
CA ILE A 388 39.49 3.70 6.52
C ILE A 388 40.26 4.66 7.43
N GLN A 389 39.56 5.45 8.24
CA GLN A 389 40.16 6.44 9.12
C GLN A 389 41.07 5.81 10.20
N SER A 390 40.72 4.62 10.69
CA SER A 390 41.53 3.87 11.68
C SER A 390 42.66 3.07 11.05
N GLY A 391 42.72 2.96 9.72
CA GLY A 391 43.72 2.17 9.02
C GLY A 391 43.64 0.65 9.22
N THR A 392 42.44 0.15 9.61
CA THR A 392 42.19 -1.25 9.98
C THR A 392 41.33 -2.03 8.97
N ILE A 393 41.41 -1.68 7.69
CA ILE A 393 40.59 -2.33 6.65
C ILE A 393 41.11 -3.74 6.36
N GLY A 394 40.22 -4.73 6.44
CA GLY A 394 40.42 -6.09 5.96
C GLY A 394 39.60 -6.40 4.70
N MET A 395 39.89 -7.53 4.03
CA MET A 395 39.13 -7.95 2.84
C MET A 395 37.63 -8.20 3.13
N THR A 396 37.29 -8.64 4.35
CA THR A 396 35.93 -8.87 4.80
C THR A 396 35.12 -7.57 5.03
N ASP A 397 35.81 -6.43 5.18
CA ASP A 397 35.16 -5.14 5.40
C ASP A 397 34.52 -4.55 4.12
N ILE A 398 34.86 -5.12 2.96
CA ILE A 398 34.27 -4.73 1.66
C ILE A 398 32.82 -5.24 1.52
N GLU A 399 32.47 -6.27 2.28
CA GLU A 399 31.14 -6.85 2.27
C GLU A 399 30.20 -6.12 3.25
N VAL A 400 28.90 -6.20 2.98
CA VAL A 400 27.84 -5.79 3.91
C VAL A 400 27.82 -6.80 5.06
N LEU A 401 28.01 -6.32 6.28
CA LEU A 401 28.03 -7.16 7.49
C LEU A 401 26.66 -7.14 8.20
N PRO A 402 26.37 -8.08 9.11
CA PRO A 402 25.11 -8.09 9.86
C PRO A 402 24.82 -6.79 10.60
N GLU A 403 25.84 -6.08 11.07
CA GLU A 403 25.73 -4.79 11.76
C GLU A 403 25.29 -3.63 10.87
N ASP A 404 25.42 -3.76 9.55
CA ASP A 404 24.99 -2.77 8.57
C ASP A 404 23.48 -2.84 8.29
N ILE A 405 22.79 -3.86 8.81
CA ILE A 405 21.36 -4.10 8.59
C ILE A 405 20.56 -3.52 9.75
N ASP A 406 19.81 -2.45 9.48
CA ASP A 406 18.86 -1.88 10.44
C ASP A 406 17.52 -2.63 10.37
N GLU A 407 17.12 -3.24 11.47
CA GLU A 407 15.88 -4.00 11.56
C GLU A 407 14.64 -3.14 11.83
N LYS A 408 14.82 -1.92 12.43
CA LYS A 408 13.70 -1.06 12.82
C LYS A 408 12.71 -0.79 11.70
N PRO A 409 13.14 -0.40 10.49
CA PRO A 409 12.19 -0.07 9.41
C PRO A 409 11.37 -1.27 8.92
N LEU A 410 11.88 -2.50 9.11
CA LEU A 410 11.18 -3.72 8.71
C LEU A 410 9.95 -3.99 9.58
N PHE A 411 9.96 -3.48 10.81
CA PHE A 411 8.90 -3.68 11.81
C PHE A 411 8.17 -2.36 12.16
N GLU A 412 8.45 -1.29 11.44
CA GLU A 412 7.97 0.06 11.78
C GLU A 412 6.45 0.20 11.68
N GLN A 413 5.77 -0.55 10.80
CA GLN A 413 4.31 -0.59 10.75
C GLN A 413 3.70 -1.20 12.01
N MET A 414 4.31 -2.23 12.59
CA MET A 414 3.88 -2.76 13.89
C MET A 414 4.24 -1.82 15.03
N SER A 415 5.40 -1.16 14.98
CA SER A 415 5.74 -0.12 15.94
C SER A 415 4.75 1.05 15.90
N THR A 416 4.21 1.35 14.72
CA THR A 416 3.16 2.38 14.54
C THR A 416 1.83 1.93 15.15
N TYR A 417 1.44 0.67 15.03
CA TYR A 417 0.24 0.13 15.67
C TYR A 417 0.39 0.15 17.20
N ASP A 418 1.47 -0.45 17.71
CA ASP A 418 1.73 -0.53 19.15
C ASP A 418 1.94 0.87 19.73
N SER A 419 2.73 1.73 19.08
CA SER A 419 2.93 3.11 19.52
C SER A 419 1.63 3.94 19.47
N THR A 420 0.74 3.67 18.53
CA THR A 420 -0.57 4.35 18.47
C THR A 420 -1.50 3.85 19.58
N LEU A 421 -1.44 2.56 19.92
CA LEU A 421 -2.16 2.04 21.10
C LEU A 421 -1.58 2.59 22.40
N GLU A 422 -0.27 2.75 22.51
CA GLU A 422 0.38 3.43 23.65
C GLU A 422 -0.04 4.90 23.72
N GLU A 423 -0.05 5.63 22.58
CA GLU A 423 -0.54 7.01 22.49
C GLU A 423 -2.01 7.10 22.95
N LEU A 424 -2.87 6.17 22.53
CA LEU A 424 -4.26 6.06 22.98
C LEU A 424 -4.33 5.80 24.49
N ASN A 425 -3.52 4.88 25.00
CA ASN A 425 -3.50 4.54 26.42
C ASN A 425 -2.93 5.66 27.30
N ALA A 426 -2.02 6.47 26.77
CA ALA A 426 -1.45 7.64 27.45
C ALA A 426 -2.42 8.83 27.55
N MET A 427 -3.49 8.86 26.76
CA MET A 427 -4.52 9.91 26.90
C MET A 427 -5.12 9.88 28.30
N VAL A 428 -5.43 11.05 28.83
CA VAL A 428 -6.08 11.16 30.14
C VAL A 428 -7.54 10.71 30.07
N GLY A 429 -8.01 9.94 31.04
CA GLY A 429 -9.39 9.47 31.14
C GLY A 429 -9.79 8.51 30.00
N LEU A 430 -11.03 8.60 29.53
CA LEU A 430 -11.60 7.87 28.40
C LEU A 430 -11.54 6.33 28.53
N THR A 431 -11.58 5.79 29.74
CA THR A 431 -11.33 4.36 30.01
C THR A 431 -12.24 3.43 29.19
N ASP A 432 -13.57 3.71 29.16
CA ASP A 432 -14.53 2.90 28.40
C ASP A 432 -14.23 2.91 26.89
N ILE A 433 -13.81 4.07 26.37
CA ILE A 433 -13.48 4.27 24.94
C ILE A 433 -12.19 3.53 24.61
N LYS A 434 -11.14 3.67 25.42
CA LYS A 434 -9.87 2.97 25.23
C LYS A 434 -10.08 1.46 25.15
N GLN A 435 -10.81 0.90 26.13
CA GLN A 435 -11.08 -0.53 26.15
C GLN A 435 -11.86 -0.99 24.92
N SER A 436 -12.87 -0.23 24.51
CA SER A 436 -13.66 -0.54 23.32
C SER A 436 -12.83 -0.46 22.05
N LEU A 437 -11.99 0.57 21.87
CA LEU A 437 -11.14 0.74 20.72
C LEU A 437 -10.04 -0.33 20.63
N THR A 438 -9.43 -0.70 21.75
CA THR A 438 -8.46 -1.79 21.81
C THR A 438 -9.12 -3.12 21.41
N THR A 439 -10.35 -3.38 21.89
CA THR A 439 -11.10 -4.59 21.50
C THR A 439 -11.40 -4.60 20.01
N ILE A 440 -11.81 -3.46 19.44
CA ILE A 440 -12.06 -3.34 17.98
C ILE A 440 -10.78 -3.58 17.20
N ALA A 441 -9.68 -2.96 17.58
CA ALA A 441 -8.38 -3.10 16.94
C ALA A 441 -7.89 -4.57 16.96
N ASN A 442 -7.98 -5.24 18.10
CA ASN A 442 -7.62 -6.66 18.23
C ASN A 442 -8.50 -7.57 17.37
N ASN A 443 -9.82 -7.31 17.32
CA ASN A 443 -10.73 -8.08 16.47
C ASN A 443 -10.40 -7.90 14.98
N MET A 444 -10.04 -6.68 14.57
CA MET A 444 -9.63 -6.40 13.19
C MET A 444 -8.31 -7.08 12.84
N HIS A 445 -7.34 -7.02 13.75
CA HIS A 445 -6.06 -7.71 13.60
C HIS A 445 -6.27 -9.22 13.39
N LEU A 446 -7.06 -9.85 14.27
CA LEU A 446 -7.42 -11.26 14.13
C LEU A 446 -8.13 -11.57 12.81
N PHE A 447 -9.02 -10.68 12.35
CA PHE A 447 -9.72 -10.85 11.08
C PHE A 447 -8.74 -10.85 9.90
N ILE A 448 -7.78 -9.92 9.89
CA ILE A 448 -6.74 -9.81 8.85
C ILE A 448 -5.84 -11.04 8.85
N GLU A 449 -5.37 -11.47 10.03
CA GLU A 449 -4.55 -12.69 10.15
C GLU A 449 -5.27 -13.92 9.63
N ARG A 450 -6.55 -14.10 9.96
CA ARG A 450 -7.37 -15.20 9.43
C ARG A 450 -7.53 -15.16 7.91
N GLN A 451 -7.68 -13.96 7.35
CA GLN A 451 -7.76 -13.78 5.90
C GLN A 451 -6.45 -14.14 5.20
N GLN A 452 -5.31 -13.73 5.78
CA GLN A 452 -3.97 -14.08 5.28
C GLN A 452 -3.71 -15.59 5.29
N LEU A 453 -4.28 -16.31 6.27
CA LEU A 453 -4.23 -17.77 6.36
C LEU A 453 -5.24 -18.48 5.42
N GLY A 454 -5.96 -17.75 4.58
CA GLY A 454 -6.97 -18.31 3.67
C GLY A 454 -8.22 -18.84 4.37
N LEU A 455 -8.42 -18.51 5.65
CA LEU A 455 -9.59 -18.95 6.40
C LEU A 455 -10.81 -18.10 6.05
N HIS A 456 -11.95 -18.75 5.84
CA HIS A 456 -13.20 -18.04 5.60
C HIS A 456 -13.56 -17.13 6.79
N THR A 457 -13.68 -15.84 6.50
CA THR A 457 -14.13 -14.84 7.45
C THR A 457 -15.51 -14.35 7.02
N SER A 458 -16.54 -14.76 7.75
CA SER A 458 -17.95 -14.42 7.46
C SER A 458 -18.40 -13.08 8.05
N GLY A 459 -17.50 -12.19 8.44
CA GLY A 459 -17.81 -10.90 9.06
C GLY A 459 -17.64 -9.71 8.12
N LYS A 460 -18.62 -8.80 8.12
CA LYS A 460 -18.40 -7.43 7.63
C LYS A 460 -17.52 -6.74 8.64
N THR A 461 -16.37 -6.19 8.22
CA THR A 461 -15.61 -5.25 9.05
C THR A 461 -16.46 -3.99 9.25
N PRO A 462 -16.93 -3.71 10.46
CA PRO A 462 -17.69 -2.48 10.68
C PRO A 462 -16.72 -1.32 10.71
N HIS A 463 -16.97 -0.32 9.86
CA HIS A 463 -16.02 0.76 9.65
C HIS A 463 -16.47 2.10 10.22
N HIS A 464 -17.76 2.31 10.56
CA HIS A 464 -18.29 3.63 10.87
C HIS A 464 -18.67 3.77 12.33
N ALA A 465 -18.50 4.99 12.88
CA ALA A 465 -18.70 5.25 14.31
C ALA A 465 -19.42 6.58 14.58
N ILE A 466 -20.07 6.66 15.73
CA ILE A 466 -20.69 7.89 16.25
C ILE A 466 -19.95 8.29 17.52
N PHE A 467 -19.47 9.53 17.56
CA PHE A 467 -18.79 10.14 18.70
C PHE A 467 -19.70 11.18 19.35
N MET A 468 -20.19 10.87 20.55
CA MET A 468 -21.13 11.72 21.30
C MET A 468 -20.46 12.33 22.52
N GLY A 469 -20.64 13.61 22.74
CA GLY A 469 -20.12 14.30 23.92
C GLY A 469 -19.85 15.78 23.72
N ASN A 470 -19.53 16.46 24.81
CA ASN A 470 -19.28 17.89 24.85
C ASN A 470 -18.01 18.31 24.11
N PRO A 471 -17.81 19.58 23.76
CA PRO A 471 -16.57 20.08 23.15
C PRO A 471 -15.35 19.83 24.06
N GLY A 472 -14.18 19.60 23.45
CA GLY A 472 -12.93 19.42 24.20
C GLY A 472 -12.80 18.11 24.98
N THR A 473 -13.65 17.11 24.72
CA THR A 473 -13.58 15.78 25.35
C THR A 473 -12.68 14.79 24.59
N GLY A 474 -11.95 15.23 23.55
CA GLY A 474 -10.97 14.41 22.83
C GLY A 474 -11.49 13.70 21.58
N LYS A 475 -12.73 13.98 21.10
CA LYS A 475 -13.33 13.32 19.93
C LYS A 475 -12.43 13.34 18.69
N THR A 476 -11.95 14.49 18.26
CA THR A 476 -11.10 14.63 17.08
C THR A 476 -9.73 13.97 17.27
N THR A 477 -9.17 14.00 18.49
CA THR A 477 -7.90 13.33 18.83
C THR A 477 -8.04 11.81 18.71
N VAL A 478 -9.11 11.25 19.26
CA VAL A 478 -9.40 9.81 19.15
C VAL A 478 -9.68 9.41 17.69
N ALA A 479 -10.36 10.27 16.91
CA ALA A 479 -10.56 10.01 15.48
C ALA A 479 -9.24 9.91 14.70
N ARG A 480 -8.23 10.76 15.02
CA ARG A 480 -6.89 10.67 14.42
C ARG A 480 -6.18 9.37 14.80
N LEU A 481 -6.24 8.98 16.06
CA LEU A 481 -5.63 7.73 16.51
C LEU A 481 -6.30 6.53 15.85
N LEU A 482 -7.62 6.54 15.73
CA LEU A 482 -8.36 5.49 15.05
C LEU A 482 -7.98 5.41 13.56
N GLY A 483 -7.80 6.55 12.89
CA GLY A 483 -7.31 6.62 11.51
C GLY A 483 -5.92 5.98 11.37
N LYS A 484 -4.98 6.30 12.26
CA LYS A 484 -3.64 5.69 12.30
C LYS A 484 -3.72 4.17 12.53
N ILE A 485 -4.57 3.70 13.46
CA ILE A 485 -4.78 2.27 13.71
C ILE A 485 -5.32 1.57 12.47
N TYR A 486 -6.35 2.13 11.81
CA TYR A 486 -6.93 1.54 10.60
C TYR A 486 -5.94 1.53 9.43
N HIS A 487 -5.10 2.55 9.32
CA HIS A 487 -4.03 2.59 8.32
C HIS A 487 -2.96 1.54 8.61
N SER A 488 -2.47 1.42 9.84
CA SER A 488 -1.47 0.41 10.22
C SER A 488 -1.98 -1.03 10.03
N LEU A 489 -3.30 -1.24 10.10
CA LEU A 489 -3.95 -2.51 9.80
C LEU A 489 -4.27 -2.73 8.30
N GLY A 490 -3.91 -1.78 7.43
CA GLY A 490 -4.19 -1.85 5.99
C GLY A 490 -5.67 -1.71 5.60
N LEU A 491 -6.51 -1.20 6.51
CA LEU A 491 -7.95 -0.96 6.27
C LEU A 491 -8.22 0.39 5.63
N LEU A 492 -7.31 1.33 5.78
CA LEU A 492 -7.31 2.63 5.11
C LEU A 492 -5.98 2.84 4.40
N SER A 493 -6.03 3.36 3.19
CA SER A 493 -4.82 3.59 2.40
C SER A 493 -3.95 4.76 2.90
N LYS A 494 -4.52 5.72 3.68
CA LYS A 494 -3.81 6.91 4.20
C LYS A 494 -3.99 7.11 5.70
N GLY A 495 -5.24 7.07 6.22
CA GLY A 495 -5.54 7.15 7.66
C GLY A 495 -5.55 8.56 8.26
N GLU A 496 -5.54 9.62 7.42
CA GLU A 496 -5.66 11.00 7.87
C GLU A 496 -7.12 11.35 8.22
N VAL A 497 -7.35 12.45 8.93
CA VAL A 497 -8.70 12.93 9.29
C VAL A 497 -9.07 14.14 8.46
N ILE A 498 -10.07 13.97 7.62
CA ILE A 498 -10.72 15.05 6.87
C ILE A 498 -11.93 15.53 7.68
N SER A 499 -11.77 16.68 8.33
CA SER A 499 -12.84 17.26 9.15
C SER A 499 -13.71 18.20 8.32
N VAL A 500 -15.01 17.98 8.36
CA VAL A 500 -16.00 18.79 7.66
C VAL A 500 -17.15 19.15 8.59
N ASP A 501 -17.75 20.30 8.33
CA ASP A 501 -18.95 20.79 9.00
C ASP A 501 -20.07 21.04 7.99
N ARG A 502 -21.26 21.43 8.49
CA ARG A 502 -22.41 21.76 7.62
C ARG A 502 -22.06 22.81 6.56
N THR A 503 -21.23 23.79 6.88
CA THR A 503 -20.94 24.93 5.98
C THR A 503 -20.17 24.49 4.73
N ARG A 504 -19.35 23.45 4.85
CA ARG A 504 -18.62 22.86 3.74
C ARG A 504 -19.45 21.89 2.92
N ILE A 505 -20.45 21.26 3.55
CA ILE A 505 -21.31 20.24 2.95
C ILE A 505 -22.46 20.86 2.18
N VAL A 506 -23.20 21.77 2.81
CA VAL A 506 -24.48 22.28 2.30
C VAL A 506 -24.24 23.46 1.36
N GLY A 507 -24.65 23.29 0.10
CA GLY A 507 -24.63 24.33 -0.91
C GLY A 507 -25.81 25.31 -0.80
N ARG A 508 -25.72 26.42 -1.52
CA ARG A 508 -26.77 27.47 -1.58
C ARG A 508 -27.82 27.20 -2.66
N TYR A 509 -27.46 26.42 -3.67
CA TYR A 509 -28.30 26.13 -4.83
C TYR A 509 -28.62 24.65 -4.93
N ILE A 510 -29.68 24.32 -5.68
CA ILE A 510 -30.08 22.95 -5.96
C ILE A 510 -28.96 22.23 -6.74
N GLY A 511 -28.52 21.07 -6.26
CA GLY A 511 -27.44 20.28 -6.86
C GLY A 511 -26.04 20.56 -6.28
N GLU A 512 -25.81 21.70 -5.67
CA GLU A 512 -24.50 22.08 -5.11
C GLU A 512 -24.12 21.22 -3.89
N THR A 513 -25.09 20.81 -3.09
CA THR A 513 -24.85 19.92 -1.94
C THR A 513 -24.37 18.53 -2.38
N GLU A 514 -24.97 17.98 -3.42
CA GLU A 514 -24.57 16.68 -3.98
C GLU A 514 -23.15 16.77 -4.58
N GLU A 515 -22.81 17.87 -5.24
CA GLU A 515 -21.48 18.10 -5.80
C GLU A 515 -20.44 18.29 -4.70
N ASN A 516 -20.71 19.10 -3.69
CA ASN A 516 -19.84 19.27 -2.52
C ASN A 516 -19.60 17.92 -1.83
N MET A 517 -20.64 17.11 -1.66
CA MET A 517 -20.53 15.78 -1.07
C MET A 517 -19.66 14.84 -1.91
N LYS A 518 -19.80 14.86 -3.24
CA LYS A 518 -18.94 14.06 -4.12
C LYS A 518 -17.47 14.45 -3.96
N GLN A 519 -17.16 15.73 -3.93
CA GLN A 519 -15.78 16.22 -3.73
C GLN A 519 -15.23 15.82 -2.36
N ILE A 520 -16.02 15.98 -1.30
CA ILE A 520 -15.63 15.58 0.06
C ILE A 520 -15.38 14.07 0.14
N LEU A 521 -16.22 13.24 -0.47
CA LEU A 521 -16.07 11.80 -0.49
C LEU A 521 -14.84 11.36 -1.29
N LEU A 522 -14.50 12.04 -2.38
CA LEU A 522 -13.27 11.81 -3.14
C LEU A 522 -12.03 12.17 -2.32
N GLU A 523 -12.04 13.32 -1.63
CA GLU A 523 -10.94 13.76 -0.76
C GLU A 523 -10.75 12.83 0.45
N ALA A 524 -11.86 12.35 1.02
CA ALA A 524 -11.87 11.47 2.17
C ALA A 524 -11.51 10.02 1.85
N ARG A 525 -11.31 9.67 0.59
CA ARG A 525 -10.92 8.31 0.21
C ARG A 525 -9.54 7.95 0.77
N GLY A 526 -9.45 6.79 1.39
CA GLY A 526 -8.28 6.35 2.13
C GLY A 526 -8.15 6.93 3.53
N ASN A 527 -9.10 7.77 3.95
CA ASN A 527 -9.01 8.60 5.15
C ASN A 527 -10.23 8.41 6.08
N VAL A 528 -10.19 9.12 7.19
CA VAL A 528 -11.33 9.26 8.11
C VAL A 528 -12.11 10.52 7.74
N LEU A 529 -13.35 10.36 7.32
CA LEU A 529 -14.28 11.48 7.16
C LEU A 529 -14.94 11.78 8.52
N PHE A 530 -14.52 12.87 9.14
CA PHE A 530 -15.03 13.32 10.42
C PHE A 530 -16.03 14.47 10.22
N ILE A 531 -17.32 14.18 10.42
CA ILE A 531 -18.38 15.19 10.28
C ILE A 531 -18.72 15.72 11.66
N ASP A 532 -18.24 16.94 11.93
CA ASP A 532 -18.52 17.62 13.20
C ASP A 532 -19.91 18.25 13.19
N GLU A 533 -20.54 18.24 14.38
CA GLU A 533 -21.94 18.70 14.56
C GLU A 533 -22.89 18.07 13.53
N ALA A 534 -22.74 16.76 13.26
CA ALA A 534 -23.49 16.05 12.23
C ALA A 534 -25.01 16.18 12.35
N TYR A 535 -25.54 16.42 13.56
CA TYR A 535 -26.95 16.69 13.79
C TYR A 535 -27.45 17.94 13.05
N THR A 536 -26.58 18.88 12.70
CA THR A 536 -26.93 20.09 11.95
C THR A 536 -27.30 19.79 10.49
N LEU A 537 -26.94 18.62 9.96
CA LEU A 537 -27.35 18.17 8.63
C LEU A 537 -28.84 17.82 8.55
N TYR A 538 -29.53 17.69 9.68
CA TYR A 538 -30.93 17.34 9.73
C TYR A 538 -31.71 18.39 10.50
N SER A 539 -32.53 19.16 9.81
CA SER A 539 -33.39 20.18 10.39
C SER A 539 -34.86 19.87 10.06
N ASN A 540 -35.75 19.93 11.07
CA ASN A 540 -37.16 19.59 10.93
C ASN A 540 -38.03 20.68 10.25
N SER A 541 -37.41 21.81 9.85
CA SER A 541 -38.24 23.02 9.61
C SER A 541 -38.56 23.35 8.16
N ASP A 542 -37.86 22.76 7.14
CA ASP A 542 -38.10 23.16 5.75
C ASP A 542 -38.14 21.98 4.77
N CYS A 543 -39.12 21.99 3.87
CA CYS A 543 -39.27 21.02 2.76
C CYS A 543 -38.09 21.02 1.77
N ASN A 544 -37.15 21.96 1.87
CA ASN A 544 -35.98 22.12 1.04
C ASN A 544 -34.67 21.92 1.84
N ASP A 545 -34.65 21.01 2.80
CA ASP A 545 -33.41 20.77 3.58
C ASP A 545 -32.32 20.06 2.74
N PHE A 546 -31.41 20.84 2.21
CA PHE A 546 -30.25 20.36 1.47
C PHE A 546 -29.34 19.45 2.31
N GLY A 547 -29.37 19.52 3.64
CA GLY A 547 -28.63 18.63 4.53
C GLY A 547 -29.13 17.19 4.48
N ARG A 548 -30.43 16.97 4.23
CA ARG A 548 -31.00 15.63 4.05
C ARG A 548 -30.42 14.93 2.82
N ARG A 549 -30.20 15.67 1.73
CA ARG A 549 -29.55 15.13 0.52
C ARG A 549 -28.09 14.72 0.78
N ALA A 550 -27.37 15.46 1.61
CA ALA A 550 -26.03 15.07 2.03
C ALA A 550 -26.03 13.72 2.76
N VAL A 551 -27.00 13.50 3.66
CA VAL A 551 -27.16 12.21 4.35
C VAL A 551 -27.51 11.09 3.36
N GLU A 552 -28.33 11.35 2.35
CA GLU A 552 -28.66 10.37 1.30
C GLU A 552 -27.41 9.97 0.48
N CYS A 553 -26.54 10.92 0.13
CA CYS A 553 -25.26 10.64 -0.52
C CYS A 553 -24.35 9.76 0.37
N LEU A 554 -24.29 10.03 1.68
CA LEU A 554 -23.53 9.24 2.63
C LEU A 554 -24.06 7.81 2.77
N LEU A 555 -25.37 7.62 2.72
CA LEU A 555 -26.01 6.30 2.81
C LEU A 555 -25.51 5.35 1.70
N ASN A 556 -25.24 5.86 0.51
CA ASN A 556 -24.70 5.07 -0.60
C ASN A 556 -23.28 4.54 -0.29
N VAL A 557 -22.44 5.34 0.35
CA VAL A 557 -21.09 4.90 0.77
C VAL A 557 -21.17 3.94 1.95
N LEU A 558 -22.03 4.23 2.93
CA LEU A 558 -22.24 3.40 4.12
C LEU A 558 -22.79 1.99 3.80
N THR A 559 -23.30 1.76 2.58
CA THR A 559 -23.79 0.43 2.13
C THR A 559 -22.72 -0.40 1.45
N GLN A 560 -21.58 0.18 1.08
CA GLN A 560 -20.49 -0.54 0.43
C GLN A 560 -19.87 -1.56 1.38
N LYS A 561 -19.42 -2.70 0.86
CA LYS A 561 -18.84 -3.78 1.68
C LYS A 561 -17.49 -3.42 2.29
N ASN A 562 -16.63 -2.73 1.54
CA ASN A 562 -15.31 -2.28 1.96
C ASN A 562 -15.07 -0.88 1.38
N PRO A 563 -15.68 0.19 1.95
CA PRO A 563 -15.31 1.53 1.56
C PRO A 563 -13.89 1.78 2.09
N ASP A 564 -12.97 2.22 1.24
CA ASP A 564 -11.65 2.71 1.68
C ASP A 564 -11.85 4.08 2.37
N MET A 565 -12.67 4.08 3.43
CA MET A 565 -13.08 5.26 4.16
C MET A 565 -13.73 4.90 5.49
N LEU A 566 -13.33 5.59 6.57
CA LEU A 566 -14.00 5.54 7.86
C LEU A 566 -14.84 6.80 8.04
N ILE A 567 -16.15 6.67 8.24
CA ILE A 567 -17.04 7.81 8.49
C ILE A 567 -17.32 7.89 9.99
N ILE A 568 -17.07 9.06 10.58
CA ILE A 568 -17.37 9.35 11.98
C ILE A 568 -18.30 10.56 12.06
N PHE A 569 -19.46 10.35 12.66
CA PHE A 569 -20.37 11.44 13.02
C PHE A 569 -20.06 11.90 14.44
N ALA A 570 -19.84 13.19 14.64
CA ALA A 570 -19.58 13.77 15.94
C ALA A 570 -20.63 14.82 16.30
N GLY A 571 -20.97 14.91 17.60
CA GLY A 571 -21.92 15.91 18.07
C GLY A 571 -22.32 15.73 19.54
N TYR A 572 -23.24 16.56 20.01
CA TYR A 572 -23.82 16.44 21.36
C TYR A 572 -24.71 15.20 21.45
N GLN A 573 -24.69 14.53 22.60
CA GLN A 573 -25.40 13.27 22.79
C GLN A 573 -26.89 13.39 22.48
N GLU A 574 -27.62 14.35 23.10
CA GLU A 574 -29.05 14.53 22.93
C GLU A 574 -29.43 14.78 21.44
N GLU A 575 -28.63 15.57 20.72
CA GLU A 575 -28.87 15.91 19.32
C GLU A 575 -28.54 14.75 18.39
N MET A 576 -27.47 14.00 18.68
CA MET A 576 -27.11 12.80 17.91
C MET A 576 -28.14 11.68 18.07
N ASP A 577 -28.70 11.48 19.28
CA ASP A 577 -29.76 10.52 19.51
C ASP A 577 -31.05 10.89 18.73
N LYS A 578 -31.36 12.20 18.63
CA LYS A 578 -32.46 12.69 17.77
C LYS A 578 -32.19 12.38 16.30
N LEU A 579 -30.98 12.72 15.78
CA LEU A 579 -30.58 12.44 14.39
C LEU A 579 -30.77 10.96 14.05
N MET A 580 -30.32 10.07 14.93
CA MET A 580 -30.41 8.62 14.73
C MET A 580 -31.84 8.12 14.79
N SER A 581 -32.70 8.70 15.65
CA SER A 581 -34.14 8.32 15.74
C SER A 581 -34.94 8.75 14.51
N MET A 582 -34.53 9.85 13.87
CA MET A 582 -35.20 10.39 12.68
C MET A 582 -34.88 9.62 11.39
N ASN A 583 -33.70 8.96 11.36
CA ASN A 583 -33.27 8.19 10.19
C ASN A 583 -32.90 6.74 10.56
N PRO A 584 -33.87 5.80 10.58
CA PRO A 584 -33.59 4.40 10.88
C PRO A 584 -32.54 3.74 9.99
N GLY A 585 -32.36 4.25 8.77
CA GLY A 585 -31.35 3.78 7.84
C GLY A 585 -29.90 4.00 8.31
N LEU A 586 -29.65 4.97 9.19
CA LEU A 586 -28.33 5.21 9.78
C LEU A 586 -28.01 4.24 10.92
N VAL A 587 -28.98 3.86 11.74
CA VAL A 587 -28.79 3.06 12.95
C VAL A 587 -28.03 1.76 12.68
N GLY A 588 -28.39 1.04 11.62
CA GLY A 588 -27.77 -0.22 11.25
C GLY A 588 -26.39 -0.09 10.59
N ARG A 589 -25.98 1.12 10.21
CA ARG A 589 -24.71 1.40 9.50
C ARG A 589 -23.61 1.98 10.38
N PHE A 590 -23.97 2.45 11.58
CA PHE A 590 -23.05 2.92 12.60
C PHE A 590 -23.09 1.96 13.81
N PRO A 591 -22.36 0.84 13.76
CA PRO A 591 -22.38 -0.17 14.81
C PRO A 591 -21.70 0.30 16.09
N TYR A 592 -20.78 1.27 15.99
CA TYR A 592 -20.04 1.79 17.14
C TYR A 592 -20.54 3.16 17.56
N LYS A 593 -20.87 3.26 18.85
CA LYS A 593 -21.29 4.50 19.51
C LYS A 593 -20.39 4.73 20.71
N PHE A 594 -19.65 5.82 20.70
CA PHE A 594 -18.74 6.18 21.75
C PHE A 594 -19.24 7.41 22.49
N LEU A 595 -19.41 7.29 23.80
CA LEU A 595 -19.81 8.40 24.66
C LEU A 595 -18.59 9.00 25.35
N PHE A 596 -18.22 10.20 24.95
CA PHE A 596 -17.16 11.01 25.51
C PHE A 596 -17.73 11.77 26.72
N LYS A 597 -17.54 11.25 27.92
CA LYS A 597 -17.95 11.90 29.17
C LYS A 597 -17.09 13.14 29.43
N ASP A 598 -17.66 14.12 30.14
CA ASP A 598 -16.87 15.24 30.64
C ASP A 598 -15.78 14.76 31.59
N TYR A 599 -14.63 15.41 31.52
CA TYR A 599 -13.52 15.12 32.42
C TYR A 599 -13.85 15.55 33.87
N ASN A 600 -13.37 14.79 34.83
CA ASN A 600 -13.40 15.13 36.23
C ASN A 600 -12.23 16.08 36.61
N VAL A 601 -12.19 16.51 37.87
CA VAL A 601 -11.16 17.45 38.35
C VAL A 601 -9.75 16.87 38.20
N ASP A 602 -9.57 15.59 38.58
CA ASP A 602 -8.26 14.94 38.52
C ASP A 602 -7.76 14.78 37.07
N GLU A 603 -8.66 14.43 36.18
CA GLU A 603 -8.35 14.32 34.75
C GLU A 603 -7.98 15.68 34.12
N LEU A 604 -8.73 16.74 34.43
CA LEU A 604 -8.40 18.10 33.96
C LEU A 604 -7.07 18.62 34.56
N MET A 605 -6.80 18.28 35.81
CA MET A 605 -5.52 18.59 36.45
C MET A 605 -4.37 17.86 35.74
N GLN A 606 -4.56 16.59 35.43
CA GLN A 606 -3.58 15.80 34.69
C GLN A 606 -3.33 16.35 33.26
N ILE A 607 -4.39 16.80 32.57
CA ILE A 607 -4.28 17.46 31.26
C ILE A 607 -3.48 18.76 31.40
N ALA A 608 -3.77 19.59 32.38
CA ALA A 608 -3.03 20.84 32.62
C ALA A 608 -1.54 20.57 32.90
N GLN A 609 -1.22 19.59 33.73
CA GLN A 609 0.16 19.20 34.05
C GLN A 609 0.89 18.67 32.82
N THR A 610 0.22 17.86 31.97
CA THR A 610 0.79 17.34 30.73
C THR A 610 1.08 18.47 29.72
N LEU A 611 0.18 19.44 29.58
CA LEU A 611 0.39 20.61 28.74
C LEU A 611 1.57 21.46 29.20
N LEU A 612 1.65 21.73 30.50
CA LEU A 612 2.75 22.52 31.08
C LEU A 612 4.09 21.78 30.96
N ALA A 613 4.11 20.47 31.24
CA ALA A 613 5.32 19.66 31.14
C ALA A 613 5.86 19.56 29.71
N LYS A 614 4.99 19.56 28.68
CA LYS A 614 5.38 19.56 27.28
C LYS A 614 6.26 20.76 26.93
N ASP A 615 5.97 21.92 27.53
CA ASP A 615 6.72 23.17 27.34
C ASP A 615 7.74 23.42 28.48
N GLU A 616 8.08 22.35 29.22
CA GLU A 616 9.05 22.35 30.34
C GLU A 616 8.67 23.24 31.52
N TYR A 617 7.41 23.66 31.67
CA TYR A 617 6.96 24.41 32.81
C TYR A 617 6.69 23.51 34.01
N GLN A 618 6.95 24.01 35.21
CA GLN A 618 6.78 23.31 36.50
C GLN A 618 5.93 24.14 37.48
N LEU A 619 4.86 23.51 37.97
CA LEU A 619 4.02 24.10 39.01
C LEU A 619 4.69 23.95 40.40
N THR A 620 4.69 24.99 41.21
CA THR A 620 4.96 24.81 42.63
C THR A 620 3.82 24.02 43.28
N PRO A 621 4.06 23.31 44.40
CA PRO A 621 3.01 22.56 45.11
C PRO A 621 1.79 23.43 45.41
N GLU A 622 2.02 24.64 45.93
CA GLU A 622 0.98 25.61 46.27
C GLU A 622 0.22 26.12 45.04
N ALA A 623 0.92 26.30 43.91
CA ALA A 623 0.31 26.68 42.64
C ALA A 623 -0.56 25.53 42.08
N ALA A 624 -0.12 24.29 42.25
CA ALA A 624 -0.89 23.11 41.87
C ALA A 624 -2.19 23.00 42.67
N ASP A 625 -2.14 23.24 43.99
CA ASP A 625 -3.32 23.22 44.86
C ASP A 625 -4.32 24.33 44.49
N LEU A 626 -3.83 25.54 44.19
CA LEU A 626 -4.69 26.65 43.73
C LEU A 626 -5.31 26.37 42.33
N LEU A 627 -4.52 25.79 41.43
CA LEU A 627 -5.03 25.35 40.10
C LEU A 627 -6.14 24.31 40.26
N ARG A 628 -5.94 23.32 41.13
CA ARG A 628 -6.98 22.32 41.45
C ARG A 628 -8.25 22.97 42.02
N GLN A 629 -8.12 23.92 42.92
CA GLN A 629 -9.27 24.67 43.46
C GLN A 629 -10.00 25.43 42.35
N ALA A 630 -9.27 26.14 41.49
CA ALA A 630 -9.85 26.87 40.36
C ALA A 630 -10.63 25.94 39.43
N ILE A 631 -10.08 24.76 39.09
CA ILE A 631 -10.77 23.74 38.28
C ILE A 631 -12.03 23.23 38.97
N CYS A 632 -11.98 22.97 40.30
CA CYS A 632 -13.17 22.57 41.09
C CYS A 632 -14.28 23.59 40.99
N GLU A 633 -13.97 24.88 41.17
CA GLU A 633 -14.95 25.97 41.11
C GLU A 633 -15.59 26.09 39.72
N VAL A 634 -14.79 25.95 38.66
CA VAL A 634 -15.29 26.00 37.27
C VAL A 634 -16.19 24.80 36.97
N ILE A 635 -15.83 23.61 37.40
CA ILE A 635 -16.68 22.40 37.22
C ILE A 635 -18.00 22.54 37.98
N ALA A 636 -17.97 23.08 39.24
CA ALA A 636 -19.18 23.29 40.01
C ALA A 636 -20.17 24.29 39.37
N GLN A 637 -19.65 25.23 38.57
CA GLN A 637 -20.45 26.26 37.86
C GLN A 637 -20.61 25.98 36.36
N LYS A 638 -20.15 24.80 35.88
CA LYS A 638 -20.15 24.49 34.44
C LYS A 638 -21.54 24.53 33.80
N SER A 639 -21.63 25.12 32.61
CA SER A 639 -22.79 25.04 31.75
C SER A 639 -22.88 23.68 31.02
N LYS A 640 -24.04 23.38 30.41
CA LYS A 640 -24.22 22.16 29.58
C LYS A 640 -23.13 22.01 28.49
N ASN A 641 -22.54 23.10 28.01
CA ASN A 641 -21.56 23.16 26.92
C ASN A 641 -20.14 23.48 27.43
N PHE A 642 -19.75 22.96 28.57
CA PHE A 642 -18.43 23.15 29.12
C PHE A 642 -17.33 22.65 28.18
N GLY A 643 -16.27 23.45 28.00
CA GLY A 643 -15.22 23.23 27.00
C GLY A 643 -14.17 22.16 27.38
N ASN A 644 -14.26 21.54 28.56
CA ASN A 644 -13.38 20.45 29.02
C ASN A 644 -11.87 20.77 28.81
N ALA A 645 -11.12 19.88 28.10
CA ALA A 645 -9.69 20.10 27.81
C ALA A 645 -9.42 21.41 27.05
N ARG A 646 -10.33 21.83 26.15
CA ARG A 646 -10.18 23.11 25.42
C ARG A 646 -10.19 24.31 26.39
N TRP A 647 -10.98 24.23 27.45
CA TRP A 647 -10.96 25.27 28.49
C TRP A 647 -9.61 25.27 29.22
N ILE A 648 -9.06 24.11 29.58
CA ILE A 648 -7.71 23.98 30.18
C ILE A 648 -6.64 24.53 29.25
N GLU A 649 -6.66 24.17 27.98
CA GLU A 649 -5.71 24.69 26.97
C GLU A 649 -5.74 26.20 26.90
N GLN A 650 -6.93 26.81 26.88
CA GLN A 650 -7.09 28.25 26.87
C GLN A 650 -6.63 28.89 28.18
N PHE A 651 -6.95 28.26 29.31
CA PHE A 651 -6.54 28.75 30.63
C PHE A 651 -5.02 28.73 30.81
N VAL A 652 -4.35 27.70 30.35
CA VAL A 652 -2.89 27.60 30.32
C VAL A 652 -2.29 28.61 29.37
N SER A 653 -2.69 28.58 28.08
CA SER A 653 -2.04 29.36 27.02
C SER A 653 -2.33 30.85 27.10
N ASN A 654 -3.55 31.24 27.46
CA ASN A 654 -3.97 32.64 27.46
C ASN A 654 -4.10 33.26 28.87
N GLY A 655 -3.99 32.42 29.90
CA GLY A 655 -4.06 32.85 31.31
C GLY A 655 -2.72 32.69 32.03
N ILE A 656 -2.31 31.44 32.28
CA ILE A 656 -1.15 31.12 33.14
C ILE A 656 0.16 31.59 32.51
N ILE A 657 0.42 31.26 31.24
CA ILE A 657 1.68 31.62 30.57
C ILE A 657 1.84 33.14 30.45
N PRO A 658 0.82 33.93 30.02
CA PRO A 658 0.91 35.38 30.04
C PRO A 658 1.08 35.98 31.46
N ALA A 659 0.46 35.41 32.48
CA ALA A 659 0.63 35.87 33.86
C ALA A 659 2.08 35.67 34.32
N LEU A 660 2.69 34.52 34.05
CA LEU A 660 4.11 34.26 34.27
C LEU A 660 4.99 35.26 33.52
N ALA A 661 4.73 35.48 32.21
CA ALA A 661 5.49 36.46 31.40
C ALA A 661 5.42 37.85 32.02
N ASN A 662 4.24 38.32 32.44
CA ASN A 662 4.06 39.63 33.10
C ASN A 662 4.80 39.68 34.45
N ARG A 663 4.82 38.63 35.25
CA ARG A 663 5.59 38.57 36.50
C ARG A 663 7.07 38.71 36.24
N LEU A 664 7.60 37.98 35.28
CA LEU A 664 9.01 38.03 34.92
C LEU A 664 9.42 39.38 34.33
N ALA A 665 8.53 40.05 33.56
CA ALA A 665 8.80 41.38 33.00
C ALA A 665 8.82 42.50 34.05
N THR A 666 8.08 42.35 35.15
CA THR A 666 7.91 43.42 36.16
C THR A 666 8.83 43.26 37.37
N THR A 667 9.44 42.11 37.56
CA THR A 667 10.25 41.79 38.74
C THR A 667 11.70 41.53 38.33
N SER A 668 12.68 42.15 39.07
CA SER A 668 14.09 41.82 38.86
C SER A 668 14.36 40.40 39.38
N HIS A 669 14.81 39.53 38.50
CA HIS A 669 15.10 38.13 38.80
C HIS A 669 16.37 37.61 38.11
N PRO A 670 17.06 36.60 38.60
CA PRO A 670 18.20 36.01 37.94
C PRO A 670 17.77 35.28 36.66
N PHE A 671 18.61 35.38 35.62
CA PHE A 671 18.40 34.67 34.35
C PHE A 671 18.83 33.20 34.48
N THR A 672 17.98 32.40 35.10
CA THR A 672 18.23 30.96 35.30
C THR A 672 17.07 30.13 34.76
N ARG A 673 17.37 28.92 34.30
CA ARG A 673 16.36 28.00 33.76
C ARG A 673 15.20 27.75 34.72
N GLU A 674 15.53 27.58 36.01
CA GLU A 674 14.55 27.33 37.05
C GLU A 674 13.51 28.45 37.22
N VAL A 675 13.94 29.72 37.10
CA VAL A 675 13.04 30.88 37.24
C VAL A 675 12.05 30.94 36.06
N TYR A 676 12.53 30.61 34.85
CA TYR A 676 11.71 30.66 33.62
C TYR A 676 10.78 29.46 33.47
N GLN A 677 11.07 28.35 34.16
CA GLN A 677 10.21 27.15 34.14
C GLN A 677 9.16 27.17 35.28
N ARG A 678 9.36 27.98 36.33
CA ARG A 678 8.58 27.91 37.54
C ARG A 678 7.33 28.79 37.51
N ILE A 679 6.16 28.13 37.64
CA ILE A 679 4.85 28.76 37.76
C ILE A 679 4.53 28.87 39.27
N GLU A 680 4.21 30.09 39.73
CA GLU A 680 3.92 30.41 41.11
C GLU A 680 2.42 30.65 41.33
N VAL A 681 2.04 30.72 42.63
CA VAL A 681 0.65 30.99 43.04
C VAL A 681 0.09 32.28 42.44
N SER A 682 0.93 33.32 42.37
CA SER A 682 0.54 34.62 41.80
C SER A 682 0.16 34.56 40.32
N ASP A 683 0.77 33.61 39.56
CA ASP A 683 0.50 33.43 38.16
C ASP A 683 -0.87 32.78 37.96
N ILE A 684 -1.19 31.75 38.76
CA ILE A 684 -2.50 31.09 38.75
C ILE A 684 -3.61 32.05 39.20
N GLN A 685 -3.37 32.83 40.24
CA GLN A 685 -4.34 33.77 40.76
C GLN A 685 -4.72 34.83 39.74
N ARG A 686 -3.73 35.45 39.09
CA ARG A 686 -3.96 36.43 38.00
C ARG A 686 -4.67 35.82 36.79
N ALA A 687 -4.27 34.61 36.41
CA ALA A 687 -4.93 33.88 35.33
C ALA A 687 -6.41 33.63 35.69
N TYR A 688 -6.69 33.20 36.91
CA TYR A 688 -8.07 32.90 37.33
C TYR A 688 -8.95 34.16 37.40
N GLU A 689 -8.43 35.29 37.86
CA GLU A 689 -9.14 36.58 37.88
C GLU A 689 -9.54 37.01 36.46
N GLN A 690 -8.69 36.75 35.47
CA GLN A 690 -8.99 37.07 34.06
C GLN A 690 -9.99 36.10 33.39
N PHE A 691 -9.98 34.84 33.82
CA PHE A 691 -10.78 33.75 33.21
C PHE A 691 -12.00 33.35 34.08
N ASN A 692 -12.39 34.17 35.10
CA ASN A 692 -13.53 33.85 35.95
C ASN A 692 -14.80 33.62 35.08
N PRO A 693 -15.54 32.50 35.27
CA PRO A 693 -16.69 32.12 34.44
C PRO A 693 -17.80 33.17 34.37
N LYS A 694 -17.86 34.09 35.29
CA LYS A 694 -18.77 35.26 35.25
C LYS A 694 -18.44 36.23 34.07
N THR A 695 -17.25 36.16 33.50
CA THR A 695 -16.79 36.93 32.34
C THR A 695 -16.76 36.16 31.02
N ILE A 696 -16.92 34.85 31.05
CA ILE A 696 -16.92 33.98 29.88
C ILE A 696 -18.36 33.66 29.45
N GLU A 697 -19.30 34.58 29.56
CA GLU A 697 -20.47 34.56 28.69
C GLU A 697 -19.95 34.90 27.29
N LEU A 698 -20.04 33.91 26.40
CA LEU A 698 -19.73 34.00 24.98
C LEU A 698 -20.35 35.27 24.42
N LYS A 699 -19.56 36.33 24.22
CA LYS A 699 -19.98 37.42 23.37
C LYS A 699 -20.32 36.81 22.03
N PRO A 700 -21.59 36.94 21.56
CA PRO A 700 -21.95 36.43 20.24
C PRO A 700 -20.98 37.06 19.25
N ARG A 701 -20.41 36.26 18.34
CA ARG A 701 -19.61 36.73 17.21
C ARG A 701 -20.37 37.92 16.61
N ARG A 702 -19.83 39.13 16.69
CA ARG A 702 -20.35 40.29 15.96
C ARG A 702 -20.41 39.87 14.51
N GLN A 703 -21.62 39.67 14.01
CA GLN A 703 -21.86 39.70 12.57
C GLN A 703 -21.37 41.07 12.11
N VAL A 704 -20.27 41.09 11.37
CA VAL A 704 -19.87 42.25 10.60
C VAL A 704 -20.83 42.30 9.42
N GLY A 705 -21.97 42.96 9.64
CA GLY A 705 -22.88 43.33 8.57
C GLY A 705 -22.22 44.41 7.76
N PHE A 706 -21.84 44.13 6.54
CA PHE A 706 -21.70 45.14 5.53
C PHE A 706 -23.11 45.61 5.15
N SER A 707 -23.46 46.83 5.58
CA SER A 707 -24.60 47.51 5.06
C SER A 707 -24.28 48.05 3.67
N ALA A 708 -25.16 47.71 2.69
CA ALA A 708 -25.46 48.24 1.36
C ALA A 708 -24.33 48.93 0.57
#